data_1fc473f0cf51831fad1f67e76b4bd8e0
#
_entry.id   1fc473f0cf51831fad1f67e76b4bd8e0
#
_cell.length_a   1.000
_cell.length_b   1.000
_cell.length_c   1.000
_cell.angle_alpha   90.00
_cell.angle_beta   90.00
_cell.angle_gamma   90.00
#
_symmetry.space_group_name_H-M   'P 1'
#
loop_
_entity.id
_entity.type
_entity.pdbx_description
1 polymer ?
#
loop_
_entity_poly.entity_id
_entity_poly.type
_entity_poly.pdbx_seq_one_letter_code
_entity_poly.pdbx_strand_id
1 'polypeptide(L)'
;MERLIDVASYPVLPVLDKLLQNKSTKKNIIWATDTYASFGNGFQDTDQIDRTLLLQHADVIRPRIRKSMEDQAQRTRKKAEVFTPAWVCNEMNNVCDEDWFHRKNVFNTPQEDHSWIPTEGKIELPKRKRWQRYVDSRRLEITCGEAPYLCSRYDASTGERIEPLNSRIGIVDRKLRIVNENTKTREEWVKWAVRALDASYGYEYQGDNVLIARVNLFLTFIDYYKDRWGEIPPGKLLRKIANRIAWNIWQMDGLKDIVPTGKPYEEFHQMTFGELFSLDWEEAERKMEEAAAIPAVIYHWRSKISVLFRKVKEKTMGKKLFDFVIGNPPYNEDFGKSGNNGKYAKPIYHRFMDAAYSIAPKVELIHPARFLFNAGSTPKEWNEKMLNSSQFKVLEYEANSARVFSNTDIKGGVVISYFDRNASYKPIGTFTTFPELNSILKKVKSLSDTFVSSIVSGRGIYKLSDKALKEHPEIIDIQSKGHKKDVGPGALNKLEHIVFFDNLPNDDNKYVQFLGLKEGKRSYCWTREDYQDVPDSFYKYKIFIPKANGSGALGEVLSTPLIGEPLIGATETFLSIGMFDDFLEAANCLKYIKSKFTRVMLGILKITQDNTKTKWNYVPMQDFTPSSDIDWSQSVHDIDLQLYQKYGLDDVRGQ
;
A
#
# COMPACT_ATOMS: atom_id res chain seq x y z
N MET A 1 -34.68 -2.25 -9.18
CA MET A 1 -33.37 -2.92 -9.20
C MET A 1 -33.27 -3.79 -7.95
N GLU A 2 -33.02 -5.09 -8.09
CA GLU A 2 -32.98 -6.03 -6.95
C GLU A 2 -31.84 -5.68 -5.98
N ARG A 3 -32.09 -5.72 -4.66
CA ARG A 3 -31.11 -5.43 -3.65
C ARG A 3 -30.03 -6.52 -3.61
N LEU A 4 -28.75 -6.16 -3.61
CA LEU A 4 -27.63 -7.10 -3.45
C LEU A 4 -27.59 -7.68 -2.03
N ILE A 5 -27.90 -6.83 -1.04
CA ILE A 5 -27.99 -7.17 0.39
C ILE A 5 -29.35 -6.67 0.89
N ASP A 6 -30.09 -7.55 1.58
CA ASP A 6 -31.33 -7.21 2.25
C ASP A 6 -31.36 -7.85 3.64
N VAL A 7 -31.22 -7.04 4.67
CA VAL A 7 -31.23 -7.49 6.08
C VAL A 7 -32.63 -7.55 6.66
N ALA A 8 -33.61 -6.93 6.00
CA ALA A 8 -35.00 -6.80 6.47
C ALA A 8 -35.93 -7.93 5.96
N SER A 9 -35.41 -8.77 5.05
CA SER A 9 -36.19 -9.85 4.43
C SER A 9 -35.73 -11.26 4.84
N TYR A 10 -36.64 -12.22 4.67
CA TYR A 10 -36.29 -13.64 4.77
C TYR A 10 -35.30 -14.02 3.63
N PRO A 11 -34.27 -14.80 3.88
CA PRO A 11 -33.99 -15.60 5.07
C PRO A 11 -33.08 -14.95 6.12
N VAL A 12 -32.65 -13.68 5.95
CA VAL A 12 -31.71 -12.97 6.84
C VAL A 12 -32.38 -12.52 8.13
N LEU A 13 -33.55 -11.91 8.03
CA LEU A 13 -34.25 -11.30 9.16
C LEU A 13 -34.42 -12.21 10.40
N PRO A 14 -34.78 -13.51 10.28
CA PRO A 14 -34.93 -14.43 11.44
C PRO A 14 -33.63 -14.74 12.18
N VAL A 15 -32.48 -14.43 11.59
CA VAL A 15 -31.15 -14.71 12.15
C VAL A 15 -30.30 -13.45 12.35
N LEU A 16 -30.86 -12.27 12.08
CA LEU A 16 -30.16 -11.00 12.10
C LEU A 16 -29.46 -10.74 13.45
N ASP A 17 -30.13 -11.04 14.58
CA ASP A 17 -29.53 -10.91 15.92
C ASP A 17 -28.26 -11.77 16.08
N LYS A 18 -28.18 -12.94 15.43
CA LYS A 18 -27.00 -13.78 15.44
C LYS A 18 -25.87 -13.19 14.57
N LEU A 19 -26.24 -12.61 13.44
CA LEU A 19 -25.28 -11.98 12.53
C LEU A 19 -24.73 -10.65 13.10
N LEU A 20 -25.48 -9.96 13.95
CA LEU A 20 -25.03 -8.75 14.64
C LEU A 20 -24.10 -9.05 15.82
N GLN A 21 -24.16 -10.25 16.41
CA GLN A 21 -23.44 -10.55 17.65
C GLN A 21 -21.91 -10.48 17.49
N ASN A 22 -21.26 -9.69 18.35
CA ASN A 22 -19.83 -9.74 18.56
C ASN A 22 -19.50 -10.81 19.62
N LYS A 23 -18.71 -11.83 19.23
CA LYS A 23 -18.40 -12.98 20.08
C LYS A 23 -17.40 -12.67 21.18
N SER A 24 -16.58 -11.61 21.02
CA SER A 24 -15.61 -11.17 22.02
C SER A 24 -16.29 -10.42 23.16
N THR A 25 -17.20 -9.48 22.82
CA THR A 25 -17.89 -8.63 23.79
C THR A 25 -19.21 -9.22 24.30
N LYS A 26 -19.80 -10.18 23.58
CA LYS A 26 -21.15 -10.72 23.76
C LYS A 26 -22.28 -9.70 23.50
N LYS A 27 -21.95 -8.49 23.07
CA LYS A 27 -22.84 -7.43 22.61
C LYS A 27 -22.96 -7.49 21.08
N ASN A 28 -23.62 -6.52 20.46
CA ASN A 28 -23.58 -6.38 19.00
C ASN A 28 -22.24 -5.79 18.54
N ILE A 29 -21.95 -5.95 17.25
CA ILE A 29 -20.88 -5.18 16.56
C ILE A 29 -21.23 -3.70 16.60
N ILE A 30 -20.20 -2.84 16.63
CA ILE A 30 -20.37 -1.38 16.61
C ILE A 30 -20.15 -0.85 15.19
N TRP A 31 -20.59 0.36 14.90
CA TRP A 31 -20.39 0.96 13.58
C TRP A 31 -18.89 1.11 13.26
N ALA A 32 -18.09 1.59 14.20
CA ALA A 32 -16.66 1.88 14.05
C ALA A 32 -16.37 2.77 12.81
N THR A 33 -17.31 3.61 12.44
CA THR A 33 -17.24 4.58 11.35
C THR A 33 -18.17 5.75 11.61
N ASP A 34 -17.76 6.95 11.20
CA ASP A 34 -18.54 8.18 11.29
C ASP A 34 -19.52 8.40 10.09
N THR A 35 -19.49 7.49 9.11
CA THR A 35 -20.30 7.58 7.88
C THR A 35 -21.79 7.77 8.15
N TYR A 36 -22.29 7.19 9.23
CA TYR A 36 -23.72 7.18 9.56
C TYR A 36 -24.10 8.15 10.68
N ALA A 37 -23.15 8.92 11.23
CA ALA A 37 -23.38 9.83 12.35
C ALA A 37 -24.50 10.87 12.11
N SER A 38 -24.74 11.25 10.86
CA SER A 38 -25.83 12.16 10.46
C SER A 38 -27.23 11.61 10.69
N PHE A 39 -27.40 10.29 10.88
CA PHE A 39 -28.68 9.69 11.23
C PHE A 39 -29.05 9.88 12.72
N GLY A 40 -28.13 10.43 13.54
CA GLY A 40 -28.37 10.76 14.93
C GLY A 40 -28.01 9.66 15.93
N ASN A 41 -28.78 9.60 17.03
CA ASN A 41 -28.51 8.65 18.12
C ASN A 41 -28.59 7.19 17.66
N GLY A 42 -27.64 6.37 18.10
CA GLY A 42 -27.53 4.96 17.72
C GLY A 42 -26.73 4.72 16.42
N PHE A 43 -26.22 5.79 15.77
CA PHE A 43 -25.42 5.72 14.54
C PHE A 43 -24.02 6.32 14.70
N GLN A 44 -23.57 6.59 15.93
CA GLN A 44 -22.21 7.05 16.17
C GLN A 44 -21.22 5.88 16.01
N ASP A 45 -19.95 6.19 15.80
CA ASP A 45 -18.88 5.19 15.61
C ASP A 45 -18.78 4.18 16.76
N THR A 46 -19.10 4.60 17.99
CA THR A 46 -19.11 3.78 19.21
C THR A 46 -20.39 3.01 19.44
N ASP A 47 -21.47 3.38 18.75
CA ASP A 47 -22.78 2.77 18.96
C ASP A 47 -22.83 1.35 18.41
N GLN A 48 -23.57 0.47 19.12
CA GLN A 48 -23.87 -0.86 18.63
C GLN A 48 -24.85 -0.78 17.44
N ILE A 49 -24.62 -1.61 16.44
CA ILE A 49 -25.59 -1.76 15.35
C ILE A 49 -26.82 -2.48 15.90
N ASP A 50 -27.90 -1.73 16.04
CA ASP A 50 -29.15 -2.23 16.61
C ASP A 50 -30.11 -2.71 15.53
N ARG A 51 -30.76 -3.87 15.79
CA ARG A 51 -31.71 -4.48 14.86
C ARG A 51 -32.90 -3.56 14.58
N THR A 52 -33.44 -2.91 15.60
CA THR A 52 -34.65 -2.05 15.47
C THR A 52 -34.34 -0.87 14.59
N LEU A 53 -33.19 -0.21 14.83
CA LEU A 53 -32.71 0.90 14.00
C LEU A 53 -32.48 0.48 12.55
N LEU A 54 -31.88 -0.70 12.33
CA LEU A 54 -31.69 -1.22 10.97
C LEU A 54 -33.01 -1.48 10.23
N LEU A 55 -34.04 -1.92 10.93
CA LEU A 55 -35.38 -2.16 10.30
C LEU A 55 -36.12 -0.85 10.01
N GLN A 56 -35.87 0.18 10.82
CA GLN A 56 -36.41 1.52 10.56
C GLN A 56 -35.67 2.21 9.39
N HIS A 57 -34.40 1.91 9.20
CA HIS A 57 -33.54 2.47 8.18
C HIS A 57 -32.97 1.36 7.28
N ALA A 58 -33.85 0.55 6.65
CA ALA A 58 -33.45 -0.67 5.92
C ALA A 58 -32.42 -0.43 4.78
N ASP A 59 -32.30 0.81 4.32
CA ASP A 59 -31.37 1.21 3.27
C ASP A 59 -30.00 1.65 3.77
N VAL A 60 -29.74 1.65 5.07
CA VAL A 60 -28.44 2.06 5.64
C VAL A 60 -27.37 1.02 5.29
N ILE A 61 -27.69 -0.27 5.40
CA ILE A 61 -26.76 -1.34 5.05
C ILE A 61 -26.76 -1.58 3.55
N ARG A 62 -25.81 -0.97 2.87
CA ARG A 62 -25.65 -1.09 1.40
C ARG A 62 -24.19 -1.50 1.09
N PRO A 63 -23.98 -2.39 0.11
CA PRO A 63 -22.66 -2.58 -0.47
C PRO A 63 -22.05 -1.25 -0.90
N ARG A 64 -20.75 -1.13 -0.80
CA ARG A 64 -20.02 0.12 -1.12
C ARG A 64 -20.40 0.67 -2.49
N ILE A 65 -20.49 -0.20 -3.49
CA ILE A 65 -20.82 0.21 -4.86
C ILE A 65 -22.22 0.85 -4.98
N ARG A 66 -23.10 0.64 -4.00
CA ARG A 66 -24.43 1.25 -3.93
C ARG A 66 -24.49 2.50 -3.05
N LYS A 67 -23.37 2.87 -2.41
CA LYS A 67 -23.23 4.15 -1.69
C LYS A 67 -22.98 5.27 -2.70
N SER A 68 -23.25 6.52 -2.31
CA SER A 68 -22.97 7.66 -3.18
C SER A 68 -21.49 7.74 -3.56
N MET A 69 -21.14 8.33 -4.70
CA MET A 69 -19.74 8.54 -5.09
C MET A 69 -18.98 9.38 -4.06
N GLU A 70 -19.67 10.30 -3.40
CA GLU A 70 -19.11 11.15 -2.35
C GLU A 70 -18.74 10.33 -1.11
N ASP A 71 -19.66 9.46 -0.64
CA ASP A 71 -19.39 8.53 0.47
C ASP A 71 -18.25 7.57 0.14
N GLN A 72 -18.21 7.01 -1.06
CA GLN A 72 -17.13 6.14 -1.51
C GLN A 72 -15.77 6.87 -1.50
N ALA A 73 -15.73 8.09 -2.02
CA ALA A 73 -14.51 8.91 -2.04
C ALA A 73 -14.06 9.29 -0.63
N GLN A 74 -14.99 9.63 0.26
CA GLN A 74 -14.70 9.95 1.65
C GLN A 74 -14.15 8.73 2.40
N ARG A 75 -14.76 7.55 2.23
CA ARG A 75 -14.29 6.30 2.85
C ARG A 75 -12.90 5.88 2.31
N THR A 76 -12.64 6.05 1.02
CA THR A 76 -11.31 5.82 0.45
C THR A 76 -10.27 6.75 1.06
N ARG A 77 -10.57 8.04 1.21
CA ARG A 77 -9.64 9.04 1.76
C ARG A 77 -9.43 8.90 3.26
N LYS A 78 -10.51 8.74 4.05
CA LYS A 78 -10.45 8.72 5.51
C LYS A 78 -10.17 7.34 6.10
N LYS A 79 -10.61 6.26 5.45
CA LYS A 79 -10.56 4.88 5.99
C LYS A 79 -9.68 3.95 5.15
N ALA A 80 -9.00 4.46 4.12
CA ALA A 80 -8.19 3.69 3.18
C ALA A 80 -8.94 2.47 2.58
N GLU A 81 -10.28 2.58 2.47
CA GLU A 81 -11.13 1.52 1.98
C GLU A 81 -11.06 1.44 0.45
N VAL A 82 -10.38 0.44 -0.06
CA VAL A 82 -10.29 0.14 -1.50
C VAL A 82 -10.76 -1.28 -1.73
N PHE A 83 -11.87 -1.44 -2.49
CA PHE A 83 -12.40 -2.77 -2.79
C PHE A 83 -11.70 -3.39 -3.99
N THR A 84 -11.40 -4.67 -3.85
CA THR A 84 -10.70 -5.44 -4.86
C THR A 84 -11.70 -5.95 -5.90
N PRO A 85 -11.47 -5.67 -7.20
CA PRO A 85 -12.30 -6.22 -8.27
C PRO A 85 -12.31 -7.74 -8.27
N ALA A 86 -13.41 -8.34 -8.74
CA ALA A 86 -13.58 -9.80 -8.72
C ALA A 86 -12.49 -10.52 -9.51
N TRP A 87 -12.00 -9.95 -10.62
CA TRP A 87 -10.93 -10.58 -11.40
C TRP A 87 -9.61 -10.70 -10.62
N VAL A 88 -9.24 -9.68 -9.82
CA VAL A 88 -8.06 -9.73 -8.93
C VAL A 88 -8.27 -10.78 -7.83
N CYS A 89 -9.46 -10.79 -7.21
CA CYS A 89 -9.80 -11.82 -6.22
C CYS A 89 -9.71 -13.23 -6.81
N ASN A 90 -10.11 -13.39 -8.08
CA ASN A 90 -10.02 -14.64 -8.80
C ASN A 90 -8.57 -15.08 -9.01
N GLU A 91 -7.72 -14.20 -9.53
CA GLU A 91 -6.30 -14.48 -9.76
C GLU A 91 -5.60 -14.88 -8.46
N MET A 92 -5.78 -14.11 -7.40
CA MET A 92 -5.19 -14.42 -6.10
C MET A 92 -5.73 -15.74 -5.52
N ASN A 93 -7.03 -15.99 -5.59
CA ASN A 93 -7.59 -17.27 -5.18
C ASN A 93 -7.08 -18.45 -6.03
N ASN A 94 -6.81 -18.22 -7.34
CA ASN A 94 -6.21 -19.22 -8.22
C ASN A 94 -4.80 -19.58 -7.77
N VAL A 95 -3.95 -18.62 -7.40
CA VAL A 95 -2.60 -18.90 -6.86
C VAL A 95 -2.66 -19.75 -5.59
N CYS A 96 -3.58 -19.44 -4.67
CA CYS A 96 -3.80 -20.25 -3.48
C CYS A 96 -4.20 -21.71 -3.81
N ASP A 97 -5.00 -21.88 -4.85
CA ASP A 97 -5.44 -23.21 -5.27
C ASP A 97 -4.37 -23.93 -6.09
N GLU A 98 -3.61 -23.25 -6.94
CA GLU A 98 -2.44 -23.80 -7.62
C GLU A 98 -1.45 -24.40 -6.65
N ASP A 99 -1.19 -23.71 -5.55
CA ASP A 99 -0.31 -24.21 -4.49
C ASP A 99 -0.86 -25.48 -3.83
N TRP A 100 -2.16 -25.55 -3.61
CA TRP A 100 -2.79 -26.73 -2.99
C TRP A 100 -2.92 -27.90 -3.97
N PHE A 101 -3.33 -27.65 -5.21
CA PHE A 101 -3.58 -28.66 -6.25
C PHE A 101 -2.31 -29.05 -7.00
N HIS A 102 -1.24 -28.23 -6.97
CA HIS A 102 -0.02 -28.35 -7.78
C HIS A 102 -0.29 -28.31 -9.29
N ARG A 103 -1.28 -27.56 -9.70
CA ARG A 103 -1.63 -27.28 -11.10
C ARG A 103 -2.37 -25.97 -11.25
N LYS A 104 -2.25 -25.33 -12.42
CA LYS A 104 -2.96 -24.10 -12.77
C LYS A 104 -4.42 -24.35 -13.18
N ASN A 105 -5.21 -23.30 -13.21
CA ASN A 105 -6.57 -23.28 -13.76
C ASN A 105 -7.48 -24.38 -13.16
N VAL A 106 -7.49 -24.50 -11.84
CA VAL A 106 -8.24 -25.56 -11.16
C VAL A 106 -9.74 -25.36 -11.27
N PHE A 107 -10.23 -24.18 -10.88
CA PHE A 107 -11.66 -23.85 -10.84
C PHE A 107 -12.12 -23.05 -12.05
N ASN A 108 -11.22 -22.31 -12.67
CA ASN A 108 -11.47 -21.52 -13.87
C ASN A 108 -10.17 -21.18 -14.58
N THR A 109 -10.30 -20.67 -15.81
CA THR A 109 -9.20 -20.14 -16.63
C THR A 109 -9.41 -18.65 -16.82
N PRO A 110 -8.56 -17.76 -16.23
CA PRO A 110 -8.60 -16.32 -16.46
C PRO A 110 -8.38 -15.98 -17.95
N GLN A 111 -9.00 -14.88 -18.41
CA GLN A 111 -8.89 -14.36 -19.77
C GLN A 111 -8.22 -12.98 -19.76
N GLU A 112 -7.70 -12.53 -20.91
CA GLU A 112 -7.02 -11.23 -21.05
C GLU A 112 -7.92 -10.02 -20.78
N ASP A 113 -9.23 -10.17 -20.98
CA ASP A 113 -10.24 -9.13 -20.72
C ASP A 113 -10.70 -9.08 -19.25
N HIS A 114 -9.99 -9.77 -18.36
CA HIS A 114 -10.31 -9.93 -16.93
C HIS A 114 -11.58 -10.77 -16.65
N SER A 115 -12.18 -11.40 -17.65
CA SER A 115 -13.19 -12.43 -17.46
C SER A 115 -12.54 -13.78 -17.09
N TRP A 116 -13.36 -14.79 -16.82
CA TRP A 116 -12.87 -16.15 -16.59
C TRP A 116 -13.87 -17.20 -17.07
N ILE A 117 -13.35 -18.31 -17.54
CA ILE A 117 -14.14 -19.45 -17.99
C ILE A 117 -14.13 -20.51 -16.86
N PRO A 118 -15.28 -20.84 -16.25
CA PRO A 118 -15.35 -21.89 -15.22
C PRO A 118 -14.90 -23.25 -15.76
N THR A 119 -14.18 -24.02 -14.95
CA THR A 119 -13.84 -25.39 -15.28
C THR A 119 -15.11 -26.23 -15.35
N GLU A 120 -15.34 -26.90 -16.47
CA GLU A 120 -16.48 -27.82 -16.66
C GLU A 120 -16.27 -29.13 -15.93
N GLY A 121 -17.39 -29.77 -15.54
CA GLY A 121 -17.39 -31.06 -14.88
C GLY A 121 -16.84 -31.03 -13.45
N LYS A 122 -16.47 -32.20 -12.97
CA LYS A 122 -15.96 -32.40 -11.62
C LYS A 122 -14.49 -31.99 -11.50
N ILE A 123 -14.16 -31.26 -10.44
CA ILE A 123 -12.78 -30.86 -10.16
C ILE A 123 -11.94 -32.09 -9.81
N GLU A 124 -10.91 -32.33 -10.59
CA GLU A 124 -9.95 -33.41 -10.34
C GLU A 124 -9.03 -33.09 -9.17
N LEU A 125 -8.88 -34.03 -8.27
CA LEU A 125 -8.03 -33.90 -7.10
C LEU A 125 -6.61 -34.41 -7.39
N PRO A 126 -5.58 -33.86 -6.72
CA PRO A 126 -4.24 -34.42 -6.81
C PRO A 126 -4.19 -35.86 -6.31
N LYS A 127 -3.36 -36.70 -6.96
CA LYS A 127 -3.16 -38.07 -6.52
C LYS A 127 -2.89 -38.16 -5.00
N ARG A 128 -3.54 -39.08 -4.29
CA ARG A 128 -3.42 -39.29 -2.84
C ARG A 128 -3.94 -38.16 -1.93
N LYS A 129 -4.49 -37.05 -2.47
CA LYS A 129 -5.16 -36.03 -1.66
C LYS A 129 -6.68 -36.30 -1.61
N ARG A 130 -7.24 -36.19 -0.41
CA ARG A 130 -8.69 -36.30 -0.20
C ARG A 130 -9.31 -34.91 -0.27
N TRP A 131 -10.48 -34.79 -0.92
CA TRP A 131 -11.21 -33.53 -1.04
C TRP A 131 -11.54 -32.86 0.30
N GLN A 132 -11.74 -33.69 1.36
CA GLN A 132 -11.96 -33.19 2.72
C GLN A 132 -10.81 -32.32 3.23
N ARG A 133 -9.56 -32.60 2.82
CA ARG A 133 -8.40 -31.76 3.20
C ARG A 133 -8.46 -30.37 2.57
N TYR A 134 -8.98 -30.26 1.36
CA TYR A 134 -9.20 -28.96 0.70
C TYR A 134 -10.26 -28.15 1.45
N VAL A 135 -11.42 -28.75 1.71
CA VAL A 135 -12.52 -28.11 2.46
C VAL A 135 -12.06 -27.66 3.86
N ASP A 136 -11.26 -28.49 4.53
CA ASP A 136 -10.72 -28.22 5.86
C ASP A 136 -9.50 -27.28 5.89
N SER A 137 -8.97 -26.88 4.75
CA SER A 137 -7.88 -25.88 4.64
C SER A 137 -8.34 -24.54 5.23
N ARG A 138 -7.65 -24.08 6.28
CA ARG A 138 -8.05 -22.88 7.03
C ARG A 138 -7.47 -21.65 6.34
N ARG A 139 -8.37 -20.86 5.78
CA ARG A 139 -8.03 -19.65 5.01
C ARG A 139 -8.59 -18.44 5.72
N LEU A 140 -7.79 -17.39 5.84
CA LEU A 140 -8.16 -16.14 6.46
C LEU A 140 -8.05 -15.00 5.43
N GLU A 141 -9.13 -14.25 5.26
CA GLU A 141 -9.12 -12.95 4.59
C GLU A 141 -8.91 -11.85 5.62
N ILE A 142 -7.82 -11.09 5.50
CA ILE A 142 -7.56 -9.96 6.40
C ILE A 142 -8.24 -8.71 5.88
N THR A 143 -8.74 -7.85 6.80
CA THR A 143 -9.42 -6.59 6.44
C THR A 143 -10.44 -6.82 5.34
N CYS A 144 -11.35 -7.76 5.60
CA CYS A 144 -12.10 -8.44 4.54
C CYS A 144 -13.18 -7.57 3.87
N GLY A 145 -13.47 -6.36 4.36
CA GLY A 145 -14.54 -5.55 3.79
C GLY A 145 -15.85 -6.32 3.69
N GLU A 146 -16.38 -6.47 2.49
CA GLU A 146 -17.58 -7.26 2.17
C GLU A 146 -17.28 -8.77 1.94
N ALA A 147 -16.04 -9.22 2.18
CA ALA A 147 -15.47 -10.56 2.02
C ALA A 147 -15.38 -11.06 0.55
N PRO A 148 -14.84 -10.25 -0.39
CA PRO A 148 -14.80 -10.62 -1.81
C PRO A 148 -13.89 -11.81 -2.13
N TYR A 149 -12.87 -12.09 -1.33
CA TYR A 149 -12.04 -13.28 -1.49
C TYR A 149 -12.71 -14.53 -0.93
N LEU A 150 -13.51 -14.38 0.13
CA LEU A 150 -14.22 -15.53 0.73
C LEU A 150 -15.45 -15.94 -0.06
N CYS A 151 -16.23 -14.97 -0.58
CA CYS A 151 -17.46 -15.25 -1.32
C CYS A 151 -17.72 -14.19 -2.38
N SER A 152 -18.20 -14.59 -3.54
CA SER A 152 -18.34 -13.75 -4.71
C SER A 152 -19.73 -13.81 -5.33
N ARG A 153 -20.76 -13.35 -4.58
CA ARG A 153 -22.13 -13.25 -5.10
C ARG A 153 -22.27 -12.14 -6.14
N TYR A 154 -21.42 -11.14 -6.05
CA TYR A 154 -21.31 -9.99 -6.96
C TYR A 154 -19.88 -9.46 -6.92
N ASP A 155 -19.49 -8.74 -7.95
CA ASP A 155 -18.24 -7.98 -7.97
C ASP A 155 -18.37 -6.74 -7.06
N ALA A 156 -17.49 -6.63 -6.06
CA ALA A 156 -17.53 -5.53 -5.08
C ALA A 156 -17.18 -4.16 -5.71
N SER A 157 -16.58 -4.14 -6.91
CA SER A 157 -16.23 -2.91 -7.63
C SER A 157 -17.29 -2.43 -8.61
N THR A 158 -18.08 -3.33 -9.20
CA THR A 158 -19.13 -3.00 -10.20
C THR A 158 -20.55 -3.24 -9.70
N GLY A 159 -20.72 -4.14 -8.73
CA GLY A 159 -22.02 -4.59 -8.24
C GLY A 159 -22.73 -5.59 -9.17
N GLU A 160 -22.05 -6.06 -10.21
CA GLU A 160 -22.59 -7.09 -11.10
C GLU A 160 -22.63 -8.44 -10.41
N ARG A 161 -23.75 -9.16 -10.57
CA ARG A 161 -23.88 -10.50 -10.02
C ARG A 161 -22.98 -11.48 -10.75
N ILE A 162 -22.37 -12.39 -10.02
CA ILE A 162 -21.55 -13.48 -10.57
C ILE A 162 -22.39 -14.75 -10.60
N GLU A 163 -22.89 -15.05 -11.77
CA GLU A 163 -23.76 -16.20 -12.04
C GLU A 163 -23.31 -16.89 -13.35
N PRO A 164 -23.53 -18.19 -13.48
CA PRO A 164 -24.09 -19.16 -12.54
C PRO A 164 -23.13 -19.47 -11.36
N LEU A 165 -23.57 -20.30 -10.39
CA LEU A 165 -22.79 -20.62 -9.17
C LEU A 165 -21.37 -21.15 -9.45
N ASN A 166 -21.18 -21.91 -10.51
CA ASN A 166 -19.86 -22.44 -10.90
C ASN A 166 -18.89 -21.33 -11.41
N SER A 167 -19.42 -20.15 -11.77
CA SER A 167 -18.61 -18.97 -12.12
C SER A 167 -18.11 -18.21 -10.90
N ARG A 168 -18.64 -18.48 -9.71
CA ARG A 168 -18.21 -17.82 -8.48
C ARG A 168 -16.80 -18.25 -8.08
N ILE A 169 -16.03 -17.27 -7.61
CA ILE A 169 -14.58 -17.39 -7.44
C ILE A 169 -14.14 -17.40 -5.98
N GLY A 170 -15.04 -17.15 -5.03
CA GLY A 170 -14.72 -17.04 -3.62
C GLY A 170 -14.24 -18.37 -3.01
N ILE A 171 -13.43 -18.29 -1.96
CA ILE A 171 -12.87 -19.45 -1.26
C ILE A 171 -13.99 -20.40 -0.77
N VAL A 172 -15.07 -19.83 -0.21
CA VAL A 172 -16.22 -20.60 0.26
C VAL A 172 -16.98 -21.19 -0.92
N ASP A 173 -17.16 -20.44 -2.00
CA ASP A 173 -17.79 -20.90 -3.24
C ASP A 173 -17.06 -22.15 -3.79
N ARG A 174 -15.73 -22.09 -3.89
CA ARG A 174 -14.89 -23.22 -4.35
C ARG A 174 -14.98 -24.43 -3.43
N LYS A 175 -14.97 -24.21 -2.11
CA LYS A 175 -15.16 -25.28 -1.13
C LYS A 175 -16.55 -25.92 -1.22
N LEU A 176 -17.60 -25.13 -1.37
CA LEU A 176 -18.96 -25.64 -1.52
C LEU A 176 -19.13 -26.37 -2.86
N ARG A 177 -18.50 -25.92 -3.95
CA ARG A 177 -18.44 -26.66 -5.20
C ARG A 177 -17.81 -28.05 -5.00
N ILE A 178 -16.66 -28.15 -4.32
CA ILE A 178 -16.03 -29.44 -4.00
C ILE A 178 -16.96 -30.30 -3.12
N VAL A 179 -17.69 -29.71 -2.19
CA VAL A 179 -18.68 -30.44 -1.40
C VAL A 179 -19.82 -30.97 -2.28
N ASN A 180 -20.38 -30.12 -3.16
CA ASN A 180 -21.43 -30.54 -4.09
C ASN A 180 -21.02 -31.73 -4.95
N GLU A 181 -19.81 -31.72 -5.48
CA GLU A 181 -19.28 -32.71 -6.39
C GLU A 181 -18.95 -34.08 -5.70
N ASN A 182 -18.78 -34.09 -4.39
CA ASN A 182 -18.23 -35.22 -3.68
C ASN A 182 -19.14 -35.81 -2.58
N THR A 183 -20.33 -35.25 -2.38
CA THR A 183 -21.32 -35.77 -1.41
C THR A 183 -22.56 -36.29 -2.10
N LYS A 184 -23.20 -37.30 -1.51
CA LYS A 184 -24.39 -37.93 -2.10
C LYS A 184 -25.67 -37.66 -1.28
N THR A 185 -25.56 -37.56 0.05
CA THR A 185 -26.73 -37.33 0.91
C THR A 185 -26.76 -35.90 1.45
N ARG A 186 -27.96 -35.44 1.85
CA ARG A 186 -28.14 -34.11 2.44
C ARG A 186 -27.36 -33.94 3.75
N GLU A 187 -27.36 -34.99 4.58
CA GLU A 187 -26.67 -35.00 5.87
C GLU A 187 -25.16 -34.86 5.68
N GLU A 188 -24.61 -35.60 4.72
CA GLU A 188 -23.18 -35.50 4.38
C GLU A 188 -22.84 -34.14 3.83
N TRP A 189 -23.66 -33.62 2.91
CA TRP A 189 -23.49 -32.29 2.35
C TRP A 189 -23.49 -31.20 3.43
N VAL A 190 -24.52 -31.18 4.28
CA VAL A 190 -24.62 -30.22 5.40
C VAL A 190 -23.42 -30.31 6.33
N LYS A 191 -22.97 -31.52 6.66
CA LYS A 191 -21.79 -31.72 7.50
C LYS A 191 -20.56 -31.06 6.90
N TRP A 192 -20.31 -31.26 5.60
CA TRP A 192 -19.11 -30.73 4.97
C TRP A 192 -19.24 -29.24 4.55
N ALA A 193 -20.42 -28.77 4.22
CA ALA A 193 -20.68 -27.36 4.00
C ALA A 193 -20.47 -26.52 5.28
N VAL A 194 -20.91 -27.05 6.44
CA VAL A 194 -20.58 -26.44 7.75
C VAL A 194 -19.08 -26.40 7.97
N ARG A 195 -18.34 -27.48 7.63
CA ARG A 195 -16.88 -27.50 7.76
C ARG A 195 -16.16 -26.55 6.80
N ALA A 196 -16.72 -26.32 5.61
CA ALA A 196 -16.20 -25.31 4.69
C ALA A 196 -16.25 -23.92 5.33
N LEU A 197 -17.36 -23.57 5.98
CA LEU A 197 -17.47 -22.33 6.75
C LEU A 197 -16.56 -22.32 7.98
N ASP A 198 -16.48 -23.42 8.74
CA ASP A 198 -15.60 -23.57 9.93
C ASP A 198 -14.10 -23.40 9.61
N ALA A 199 -13.72 -23.53 8.34
CA ALA A 199 -12.35 -23.36 7.85
C ALA A 199 -12.15 -22.10 6.98
N SER A 200 -13.08 -21.16 7.01
CA SER A 200 -13.02 -19.89 6.29
C SER A 200 -13.25 -18.73 7.25
N TYR A 201 -12.28 -17.83 7.34
CA TYR A 201 -12.20 -16.80 8.36
C TYR A 201 -11.99 -15.43 7.72
N GLY A 202 -12.49 -14.38 8.38
CA GLY A 202 -12.22 -13.00 8.01
C GLY A 202 -12.30 -12.06 9.21
N TYR A 203 -11.58 -10.96 9.17
CA TYR A 203 -11.79 -9.86 10.10
C TYR A 203 -11.88 -8.52 9.40
N GLU A 204 -12.65 -7.63 10.00
CA GLU A 204 -12.88 -6.30 9.49
C GLU A 204 -13.05 -5.32 10.66
N TYR A 205 -12.67 -4.07 10.45
CA TYR A 205 -12.78 -3.02 11.46
C TYR A 205 -14.17 -2.41 11.51
N GLN A 206 -14.72 -2.05 10.33
CA GLN A 206 -15.99 -1.33 10.20
C GLN A 206 -17.18 -2.28 10.31
N GLY A 207 -18.14 -1.95 11.20
CA GLY A 207 -19.25 -2.85 11.51
C GLY A 207 -20.24 -3.07 10.38
N ASP A 208 -20.48 -2.07 9.53
CA ASP A 208 -21.33 -2.23 8.34
C ASP A 208 -20.75 -3.25 7.36
N ASN A 209 -19.42 -3.19 7.12
CA ASN A 209 -18.73 -4.16 6.29
C ASN A 209 -18.73 -5.56 6.92
N VAL A 210 -18.52 -5.67 8.25
CA VAL A 210 -18.65 -6.96 8.97
C VAL A 210 -20.03 -7.57 8.76
N LEU A 211 -21.11 -6.77 8.86
CA LEU A 211 -22.47 -7.27 8.66
C LEU A 211 -22.69 -7.69 7.21
N ILE A 212 -22.25 -6.90 6.23
CA ILE A 212 -22.35 -7.24 4.80
C ILE A 212 -21.61 -8.54 4.50
N ALA A 213 -20.36 -8.68 4.97
CA ALA A 213 -19.57 -9.90 4.81
C ALA A 213 -20.30 -11.12 5.38
N ARG A 214 -20.87 -11.01 6.59
CA ARG A 214 -21.64 -12.08 7.22
C ARG A 214 -22.89 -12.45 6.43
N VAL A 215 -23.62 -11.45 5.92
CA VAL A 215 -24.80 -11.68 5.08
C VAL A 215 -24.42 -12.32 3.76
N ASN A 216 -23.33 -11.89 3.13
CA ASN A 216 -22.82 -12.48 1.89
C ASN A 216 -22.50 -13.98 2.07
N LEU A 217 -21.76 -14.33 3.10
CA LEU A 217 -21.44 -15.74 3.41
C LEU A 217 -22.70 -16.55 3.74
N PHE A 218 -23.63 -15.97 4.47
CA PHE A 218 -24.89 -16.60 4.84
C PHE A 218 -25.74 -16.90 3.60
N LEU A 219 -25.90 -15.93 2.71
CA LEU A 219 -26.63 -16.11 1.47
C LEU A 219 -25.90 -17.05 0.49
N THR A 220 -24.57 -17.02 0.43
CA THR A 220 -23.78 -17.98 -0.35
C THR A 220 -24.08 -19.43 0.07
N PHE A 221 -24.12 -19.71 1.37
CA PHE A 221 -24.50 -21.05 1.85
C PHE A 221 -25.91 -21.43 1.38
N ILE A 222 -26.85 -20.50 1.44
CA ILE A 222 -28.25 -20.74 1.03
C ILE A 222 -28.35 -20.96 -0.47
N ASP A 223 -27.64 -20.18 -1.28
CA ASP A 223 -27.60 -20.31 -2.74
C ASP A 223 -27.17 -21.74 -3.13
N TYR A 224 -26.05 -22.25 -2.55
CA TYR A 224 -25.58 -23.61 -2.82
C TYR A 224 -26.49 -24.71 -2.27
N TYR A 225 -27.14 -24.49 -1.11
CA TYR A 225 -28.12 -25.44 -0.58
C TYR A 225 -29.36 -25.52 -1.47
N LYS A 226 -29.89 -24.34 -1.89
CA LYS A 226 -31.06 -24.25 -2.77
C LYS A 226 -30.77 -24.83 -4.15
N ASP A 227 -29.61 -24.57 -4.72
CA ASP A 227 -29.19 -25.16 -5.99
C ASP A 227 -29.16 -26.69 -5.94
N ARG A 228 -28.65 -27.25 -4.83
CA ARG A 228 -28.49 -28.70 -4.66
C ARG A 228 -29.80 -29.42 -4.30
N TRP A 229 -30.66 -28.81 -3.49
CA TRP A 229 -31.82 -29.48 -2.86
C TRP A 229 -33.16 -28.87 -3.25
N GLY A 230 -33.20 -27.82 -4.02
CA GLY A 230 -34.40 -27.15 -4.51
C GLY A 230 -35.19 -26.34 -3.46
N GLU A 231 -34.71 -26.28 -2.20
CA GLU A 231 -35.41 -25.62 -1.10
C GLU A 231 -34.46 -24.77 -0.23
N ILE A 232 -35.04 -23.88 0.57
CA ILE A 232 -34.29 -23.10 1.55
C ILE A 232 -33.99 -23.94 2.78
N PRO A 233 -32.79 -23.83 3.43
CA PRO A 233 -32.47 -24.57 4.63
C PRO A 233 -33.46 -24.37 5.77
N PRO A 234 -33.75 -25.41 6.59
CA PRO A 234 -34.64 -25.27 7.74
C PRO A 234 -34.11 -24.24 8.75
N GLY A 235 -35.01 -23.55 9.46
CA GLY A 235 -34.66 -22.47 10.40
C GLY A 235 -33.63 -22.84 11.48
N LYS A 236 -33.63 -24.10 11.96
CA LYS A 236 -32.59 -24.63 12.89
C LYS A 236 -31.19 -24.61 12.24
N LEU A 237 -31.10 -24.96 10.95
CA LEU A 237 -29.85 -24.94 10.20
C LEU A 237 -29.41 -23.50 9.91
N LEU A 238 -30.33 -22.62 9.51
CA LEU A 238 -30.06 -21.22 9.30
C LEU A 238 -29.46 -20.56 10.54
N ARG A 239 -30.01 -20.77 11.73
CA ARG A 239 -29.46 -20.25 12.99
C ARG A 239 -28.08 -20.83 13.31
N LYS A 240 -27.83 -22.10 13.02
CA LYS A 240 -26.53 -22.74 13.18
C LYS A 240 -25.48 -22.08 12.28
N ILE A 241 -25.82 -21.85 11.01
CA ILE A 241 -24.92 -21.23 10.03
C ILE A 241 -24.63 -19.78 10.42
N ALA A 242 -25.65 -18.97 10.76
CA ALA A 242 -25.46 -17.60 11.20
C ALA A 242 -24.52 -17.50 12.42
N ASN A 243 -24.65 -18.42 13.40
CA ASN A 243 -23.77 -18.47 14.56
C ASN A 243 -22.32 -18.83 14.18
N ARG A 244 -22.10 -19.73 13.21
CA ARG A 244 -20.75 -20.08 12.70
C ARG A 244 -20.09 -18.88 12.04
N ILE A 245 -20.83 -18.21 11.18
CA ILE A 245 -20.36 -17.02 10.46
C ILE A 245 -20.03 -15.90 11.44
N ALA A 246 -20.87 -15.66 12.47
CA ALA A 246 -20.59 -14.62 13.48
C ALA A 246 -19.31 -14.89 14.30
N TRP A 247 -18.86 -16.15 14.42
CA TRP A 247 -17.58 -16.51 15.01
C TRP A 247 -16.41 -16.35 14.04
N ASN A 248 -16.63 -16.60 12.76
CA ASN A 248 -15.56 -16.66 11.77
C ASN A 248 -15.30 -15.35 11.06
N ILE A 249 -16.30 -14.46 11.00
CA ILE A 249 -16.15 -13.10 10.53
C ILE A 249 -16.32 -12.17 11.73
N TRP A 250 -15.19 -11.69 12.27
CA TRP A 250 -15.21 -10.92 13.52
C TRP A 250 -14.77 -9.50 13.32
N GLN A 251 -15.26 -8.60 14.19
CA GLN A 251 -14.87 -7.21 14.22
C GLN A 251 -13.59 -7.05 15.03
N MET A 252 -12.54 -6.47 14.43
CA MET A 252 -11.23 -6.33 15.07
C MET A 252 -10.39 -5.23 14.44
N ASP A 253 -9.62 -4.52 15.28
CA ASP A 253 -8.44 -3.78 14.82
C ASP A 253 -7.32 -4.79 14.52
N GLY A 254 -6.97 -4.95 13.25
CA GLY A 254 -6.01 -5.97 12.80
C GLY A 254 -4.56 -5.73 13.23
N LEU A 255 -4.20 -4.52 13.69
CA LEU A 255 -2.87 -4.19 14.20
C LEU A 255 -2.78 -4.30 15.72
N LYS A 256 -3.88 -3.98 16.43
CA LYS A 256 -3.94 -4.01 17.89
C LYS A 256 -4.46 -5.36 18.44
N ASP A 257 -5.08 -6.20 17.62
CA ASP A 257 -5.71 -7.50 18.00
C ASP A 257 -6.85 -7.36 19.01
N ILE A 258 -7.54 -6.23 19.01
CA ILE A 258 -8.63 -5.88 19.92
C ILE A 258 -9.91 -5.56 19.15
N VAL A 259 -11.04 -5.64 19.85
CA VAL A 259 -12.32 -5.15 19.31
C VAL A 259 -12.27 -3.62 19.26
N PRO A 260 -12.73 -2.96 18.17
CA PRO A 260 -12.91 -1.51 18.18
C PRO A 260 -13.82 -1.08 19.33
N THR A 261 -13.38 -0.12 20.15
CA THR A 261 -14.11 0.32 21.34
C THR A 261 -14.65 1.74 21.23
N GLY A 262 -14.40 2.43 20.10
CA GLY A 262 -14.66 3.84 20.00
C GLY A 262 -13.65 4.68 20.80
N LYS A 263 -13.93 5.93 21.06
CA LYS A 263 -12.99 6.81 21.82
C LYS A 263 -12.82 6.35 23.25
N PRO A 264 -11.62 6.05 23.74
CA PRO A 264 -11.38 5.66 25.14
C PRO A 264 -11.44 6.82 26.13
N TYR A 265 -11.74 8.02 25.72
CA TYR A 265 -11.42 9.26 26.46
C TYR A 265 -12.32 9.63 27.62
N GLU A 266 -13.48 9.02 27.83
CA GLU A 266 -14.40 9.45 28.89
C GLU A 266 -14.39 8.57 30.17
N GLU A 267 -13.80 7.38 30.14
CA GLU A 267 -13.75 6.47 31.33
C GLU A 267 -12.45 6.53 32.14
N PHE A 268 -11.46 7.34 31.75
CA PHE A 268 -10.09 7.31 32.31
C PHE A 268 -9.80 8.31 33.41
N HIS A 269 -10.78 8.85 34.11
CA HIS A 269 -10.55 9.77 35.24
C HIS A 269 -10.10 9.10 36.54
N GLN A 270 -9.68 7.84 36.56
CA GLN A 270 -9.31 7.13 37.80
C GLN A 270 -7.82 6.74 37.95
N MET A 271 -6.93 7.19 37.09
CA MET A 271 -5.50 7.06 37.41
C MET A 271 -5.06 8.13 38.39
N THR A 272 -4.30 7.72 39.40
CA THR A 272 -3.76 8.67 40.41
C THR A 272 -2.74 9.60 39.75
N PHE A 273 -2.77 10.86 40.14
CA PHE A 273 -1.88 11.94 39.66
C PHE A 273 -0.39 11.57 39.72
N GLY A 274 0.01 10.67 40.63
CA GLY A 274 1.38 10.21 40.82
C GLY A 274 1.90 9.23 39.77
N GLU A 275 1.02 8.43 39.17
CA GLU A 275 1.37 7.49 38.07
C GLU A 275 1.48 8.21 36.74
N LEU A 276 0.76 9.31 36.56
CA LEU A 276 0.81 10.14 35.35
C LEU A 276 2.12 10.93 35.20
N PHE A 277 2.74 11.33 36.30
CA PHE A 277 3.96 12.15 36.30
C PHE A 277 5.26 11.38 36.05
N SER A 278 5.24 10.05 36.16
CA SER A 278 6.42 9.20 36.00
C SER A 278 6.61 8.59 34.61
N LEU A 279 5.64 8.75 33.70
CA LEU A 279 5.66 8.17 32.36
C LEU A 279 5.71 9.26 31.32
N ASP A 280 6.41 8.99 30.23
CA ASP A 280 6.25 9.76 28.99
C ASP A 280 4.78 9.71 28.56
N TRP A 281 4.23 10.85 28.11
CA TRP A 281 2.81 10.97 27.76
C TRP A 281 2.34 9.92 26.75
N GLU A 282 3.16 9.62 25.74
CA GLU A 282 2.87 8.59 24.74
C GLU A 282 2.84 7.17 25.34
N GLU A 283 3.68 6.90 26.33
CA GLU A 283 3.72 5.61 27.03
C GLU A 283 2.55 5.45 28.01
N ALA A 284 2.13 6.53 28.65
CA ALA A 284 0.96 6.57 29.54
C ALA A 284 -0.32 6.35 28.72
N GLU A 285 -0.49 7.05 27.60
CA GLU A 285 -1.63 6.90 26.69
C GLU A 285 -1.70 5.47 26.14
N ARG A 286 -0.58 4.88 25.74
CA ARG A 286 -0.52 3.49 25.26
C ARG A 286 -0.91 2.49 26.36
N LYS A 287 -0.42 2.65 27.61
CA LYS A 287 -0.78 1.76 28.71
C LYS A 287 -2.25 1.86 29.10
N MET A 288 -2.82 3.06 29.00
CA MET A 288 -4.26 3.29 29.19
C MET A 288 -5.10 2.62 28.10
N GLU A 289 -4.75 2.78 26.83
CA GLU A 289 -5.42 2.09 25.72
C GLU A 289 -5.33 0.56 25.86
N GLU A 290 -4.20 0.02 26.30
CA GLU A 290 -4.00 -1.41 26.51
C GLU A 290 -4.84 -1.96 27.69
N ALA A 291 -5.04 -1.19 28.76
CA ALA A 291 -5.82 -1.60 29.94
C ALA A 291 -7.33 -1.66 29.69
N ALA A 292 -7.86 -0.79 28.80
CA ALA A 292 -9.28 -0.74 28.45
C ALA A 292 -9.64 -1.65 27.25
N ALA A 293 -8.63 -2.19 26.55
CA ALA A 293 -8.82 -2.93 25.31
C ALA A 293 -9.47 -4.29 25.54
N ILE A 294 -10.53 -4.58 24.80
CA ILE A 294 -11.15 -5.92 24.78
C ILE A 294 -10.45 -6.78 23.71
N PRO A 295 -9.69 -7.81 24.11
CA PRO A 295 -9.01 -8.66 23.15
C PRO A 295 -9.98 -9.39 22.23
N ALA A 296 -9.66 -9.45 20.94
CA ALA A 296 -10.44 -10.21 19.98
C ALA A 296 -10.30 -11.73 20.25
N VAL A 297 -11.43 -12.43 20.25
CA VAL A 297 -11.53 -13.87 20.50
C VAL A 297 -12.02 -14.55 19.23
N ILE A 298 -11.32 -15.61 18.82
CA ILE A 298 -11.70 -16.46 17.70
C ILE A 298 -11.99 -17.88 18.17
N TYR A 299 -12.75 -18.64 17.37
CA TYR A 299 -13.11 -20.00 17.71
C TYR A 299 -12.39 -21.02 16.83
N HIS A 300 -11.67 -21.95 17.46
CA HIS A 300 -11.01 -23.06 16.78
C HIS A 300 -11.94 -24.27 16.76
N TRP A 301 -12.65 -24.44 15.64
CA TRP A 301 -13.72 -25.45 15.50
C TRP A 301 -13.29 -26.91 15.71
N ARG A 302 -12.06 -27.27 15.32
CA ARG A 302 -11.54 -28.63 15.50
C ARG A 302 -11.28 -28.95 16.95
N SER A 303 -10.72 -28.04 17.70
CA SER A 303 -10.42 -28.20 19.14
C SER A 303 -11.59 -27.76 20.02
N LYS A 304 -12.63 -27.16 19.45
CA LYS A 304 -13.82 -26.63 20.16
C LYS A 304 -13.47 -25.65 21.29
N ILE A 305 -12.46 -24.81 21.09
CA ILE A 305 -12.00 -23.81 22.06
C ILE A 305 -12.02 -22.42 21.46
N SER A 306 -12.28 -21.42 22.31
CA SER A 306 -12.03 -20.03 22.00
C SER A 306 -10.59 -19.66 22.37
N VAL A 307 -9.95 -18.83 21.52
CA VAL A 307 -8.56 -18.43 21.67
C VAL A 307 -8.47 -16.93 21.45
N LEU A 308 -7.67 -16.23 22.26
CA LEU A 308 -7.33 -14.83 22.01
C LEU A 308 -6.54 -14.72 20.71
N PHE A 309 -6.92 -13.81 19.83
CA PHE A 309 -6.24 -13.68 18.52
C PHE A 309 -4.76 -13.36 18.66
N ARG A 310 -4.36 -12.48 19.59
CA ARG A 310 -2.95 -12.18 19.87
C ARG A 310 -2.12 -13.42 20.20
N LYS A 311 -2.68 -14.43 20.90
CA LYS A 311 -1.98 -15.70 21.18
C LYS A 311 -1.73 -16.56 19.95
N VAL A 312 -2.42 -16.30 18.83
CA VAL A 312 -2.15 -16.98 17.55
C VAL A 312 -0.82 -16.48 16.96
N LYS A 313 -0.48 -15.21 17.16
CA LYS A 313 0.78 -14.61 16.74
C LYS A 313 1.97 -15.13 17.58
N GLU A 314 1.75 -15.28 18.88
CA GLU A 314 2.79 -15.69 19.86
C GLU A 314 3.25 -17.15 19.73
N LYS A 315 2.44 -18.05 19.16
CA LYS A 315 2.81 -19.47 19.00
C LYS A 315 3.95 -19.63 17.97
N THR A 316 5.18 -19.42 18.42
CA THR A 316 6.40 -19.52 17.60
C THR A 316 6.80 -20.96 17.27
N MET A 317 6.36 -21.96 18.04
CA MET A 317 6.67 -23.38 17.84
C MET A 317 5.39 -24.20 17.77
N GLY A 318 4.98 -24.58 16.55
CA GLY A 318 3.86 -25.46 16.32
C GLY A 318 3.07 -25.13 15.06
N LYS A 319 2.07 -25.93 14.75
CA LYS A 319 1.22 -25.75 13.57
C LYS A 319 0.44 -24.46 13.68
N LYS A 320 0.69 -23.50 12.77
CA LYS A 320 -0.03 -22.23 12.70
C LYS A 320 -1.53 -22.46 12.61
N LEU A 321 -2.32 -21.49 13.11
CA LEU A 321 -3.78 -21.62 13.12
C LEU A 321 -4.34 -21.60 11.69
N PHE A 322 -3.82 -20.74 10.82
CA PHE A 322 -4.24 -20.64 9.43
C PHE A 322 -3.25 -21.35 8.51
N ASP A 323 -3.74 -21.95 7.46
CA ASP A 323 -2.91 -22.58 6.43
C ASP A 323 -2.54 -21.58 5.34
N PHE A 324 -3.40 -20.54 5.13
CA PHE A 324 -3.22 -19.47 4.14
C PHE A 324 -3.89 -18.17 4.58
N VAL A 325 -3.25 -17.04 4.29
CA VAL A 325 -3.80 -15.69 4.48
C VAL A 325 -3.83 -14.97 3.16
N ILE A 326 -4.92 -14.26 2.89
CA ILE A 326 -5.12 -13.45 1.68
C ILE A 326 -5.77 -12.12 2.06
N GLY A 327 -5.59 -11.08 1.24
CA GLY A 327 -6.33 -9.84 1.43
C GLY A 327 -5.71 -8.62 0.77
N ASN A 328 -6.42 -7.52 0.95
CA ASN A 328 -6.02 -6.17 0.56
C ASN A 328 -6.01 -5.29 1.83
N PRO A 329 -4.88 -5.17 2.54
CA PRO A 329 -4.80 -4.39 3.77
C PRO A 329 -4.92 -2.89 3.51
N PRO A 330 -5.32 -2.07 4.51
CA PRO A 330 -5.27 -0.62 4.42
C PRO A 330 -3.85 -0.14 4.10
N TYR A 331 -3.74 0.86 3.19
CA TYR A 331 -2.44 1.32 2.72
C TYR A 331 -1.80 2.35 3.64
N ASN A 332 -2.62 3.25 4.20
CA ASN A 332 -2.18 4.36 5.05
C ASN A 332 -3.02 4.46 6.32
N GLU A 333 -2.50 5.17 7.32
CA GLU A 333 -3.25 5.54 8.52
C GLU A 333 -4.41 6.50 8.19
N ASP A 334 -5.44 6.51 9.04
CA ASP A 334 -6.57 7.43 8.91
C ASP A 334 -6.13 8.90 9.02
N PHE A 335 -6.62 9.77 8.15
CA PHE A 335 -6.37 11.21 8.19
C PHE A 335 -7.06 11.95 9.36
N GLY A 336 -7.89 11.27 10.16
CA GLY A 336 -8.82 11.89 11.10
C GLY A 336 -8.26 12.27 12.47
N LYS A 337 -7.06 11.86 12.87
CA LYS A 337 -6.56 11.98 14.25
C LYS A 337 -5.29 12.81 14.47
N SER A 338 -4.69 13.35 13.42
CA SER A 338 -3.49 14.16 13.54
C SER A 338 -3.84 15.63 13.32
N GLY A 339 -3.92 16.38 14.41
CA GLY A 339 -4.11 17.83 14.39
C GLY A 339 -3.01 18.53 13.58
N ASN A 340 -3.39 19.53 12.80
CA ASN A 340 -2.59 20.61 12.21
C ASN A 340 -1.57 20.33 11.09
N ASN A 341 -1.23 19.08 10.70
CA ASN A 341 -0.29 18.83 9.59
C ASN A 341 -0.77 17.75 8.61
N GLY A 342 -2.05 17.76 8.23
CA GLY A 342 -2.76 16.76 7.41
C GLY A 342 -2.29 16.54 5.96
N LYS A 343 -0.99 16.60 5.65
CA LYS A 343 -0.51 16.43 4.28
C LYS A 343 0.08 15.05 3.94
N TYR A 344 0.43 14.21 4.92
CA TYR A 344 1.08 12.91 4.63
C TYR A 344 0.64 11.81 5.61
N ALA A 345 -0.34 11.00 5.22
CA ALA A 345 -0.68 9.79 5.95
C ALA A 345 0.48 8.78 5.88
N LYS A 346 0.86 8.20 7.02
CA LYS A 346 1.93 7.20 7.09
C LYS A 346 1.46 5.86 6.53
N PRO A 347 2.30 5.12 5.79
CA PRO A 347 1.95 3.79 5.31
C PRO A 347 1.86 2.80 6.48
N ILE A 348 0.81 1.97 6.48
CA ILE A 348 0.62 0.92 7.49
C ILE A 348 0.55 -0.50 6.90
N TYR A 349 0.44 -0.65 5.59
CA TYR A 349 0.31 -1.98 4.94
C TYR A 349 1.46 -2.92 5.31
N HIS A 350 2.69 -2.44 5.48
CA HIS A 350 3.84 -3.24 5.88
C HIS A 350 3.66 -3.89 7.26
N ARG A 351 2.95 -3.23 8.19
CA ARG A 351 2.61 -3.78 9.51
C ARG A 351 1.59 -4.91 9.40
N PHE A 352 0.62 -4.79 8.47
CA PHE A 352 -0.31 -5.88 8.16
C PHE A 352 0.39 -7.07 7.50
N MET A 353 1.38 -6.82 6.62
CA MET A 353 2.23 -7.87 6.04
C MET A 353 2.95 -8.66 7.13
N ASP A 354 3.67 -7.98 8.04
CA ASP A 354 4.36 -8.64 9.15
C ASP A 354 3.39 -9.40 10.07
N ALA A 355 2.23 -8.82 10.38
CA ALA A 355 1.19 -9.47 11.15
C ALA A 355 0.68 -10.76 10.46
N ALA A 356 0.41 -10.70 9.15
CA ALA A 356 -0.03 -11.86 8.37
C ALA A 356 1.05 -12.96 8.32
N TYR A 357 2.31 -12.60 8.12
CA TYR A 357 3.44 -13.55 8.13
C TYR A 357 3.61 -14.26 9.49
N SER A 358 3.18 -13.61 10.57
CA SER A 358 3.25 -14.20 11.91
C SER A 358 2.23 -15.32 12.13
N ILE A 359 1.06 -15.31 11.44
CA ILE A 359 -0.10 -16.18 11.73
C ILE A 359 -0.28 -17.31 10.73
N ALA A 360 0.31 -17.25 9.55
CA ALA A 360 0.22 -18.30 8.53
C ALA A 360 1.59 -18.61 7.90
N PRO A 361 1.79 -19.82 7.36
CA PRO A 361 2.98 -20.14 6.59
C PRO A 361 2.95 -19.57 5.19
N LYS A 362 1.77 -19.32 4.62
CA LYS A 362 1.57 -18.78 3.26
C LYS A 362 0.66 -17.58 3.31
N VAL A 363 1.10 -16.51 2.67
CA VAL A 363 0.39 -15.22 2.67
C VAL A 363 0.48 -14.60 1.27
N GLU A 364 -0.66 -14.17 0.76
CA GLU A 364 -0.80 -13.46 -0.51
C GLU A 364 -1.55 -12.15 -0.29
N LEU A 365 -0.94 -11.03 -0.60
CA LEU A 365 -1.51 -9.70 -0.36
C LEU A 365 -1.32 -8.81 -1.58
N ILE A 366 -2.31 -7.94 -1.82
CA ILE A 366 -2.19 -6.82 -2.76
C ILE A 366 -1.97 -5.53 -1.97
N HIS A 367 -0.95 -4.76 -2.34
CA HIS A 367 -0.56 -3.55 -1.60
C HIS A 367 0.28 -2.61 -2.47
N PRO A 368 0.59 -1.36 -1.99
CA PRO A 368 1.47 -0.45 -2.72
C PRO A 368 2.87 -1.02 -2.96
N ALA A 369 3.41 -0.79 -4.15
CA ALA A 369 4.70 -1.34 -4.59
C ALA A 369 5.93 -0.47 -4.24
N ARG A 370 5.75 0.72 -3.67
CA ARG A 370 6.82 1.72 -3.48
C ARG A 370 8.05 1.20 -2.74
N PHE A 371 7.87 0.31 -1.75
CA PHE A 371 8.97 -0.25 -0.98
C PHE A 371 9.93 -1.10 -1.83
N LEU A 372 9.43 -1.72 -2.92
CA LEU A 372 10.27 -2.51 -3.84
C LEU A 372 11.36 -1.65 -4.49
N PHE A 373 11.12 -0.36 -4.62
CA PHE A 373 12.06 0.63 -5.17
C PHE A 373 12.79 1.42 -4.09
N ASN A 374 12.72 0.95 -2.85
CA ASN A 374 13.24 1.66 -1.67
C ASN A 374 12.74 3.12 -1.58
N ALA A 375 11.50 3.34 -2.01
CA ALA A 375 10.81 4.63 -2.07
C ALA A 375 9.58 4.62 -1.14
N GLY A 376 9.09 5.83 -0.83
CA GLY A 376 7.96 6.01 0.10
C GLY A 376 8.44 6.15 1.54
N SER A 377 7.48 6.05 2.48
CA SER A 377 7.72 6.30 3.90
C SER A 377 7.74 5.02 4.76
N THR A 378 7.83 3.85 4.13
CA THR A 378 8.11 2.60 4.85
C THR A 378 9.55 2.60 5.39
N PRO A 379 9.82 2.01 6.57
CA PRO A 379 11.17 1.95 7.13
C PRO A 379 12.15 1.29 6.15
N LYS A 380 13.31 1.90 5.95
CA LYS A 380 14.33 1.40 5.00
C LYS A 380 14.80 0.00 5.35
N GLU A 381 15.06 -0.26 6.62
CA GLU A 381 15.46 -1.58 7.12
C GLU A 381 14.40 -2.66 6.80
N TRP A 382 13.12 -2.30 6.91
CA TRP A 382 12.03 -3.20 6.52
C TRP A 382 12.02 -3.46 5.01
N ASN A 383 12.24 -2.42 4.19
CA ASN A 383 12.35 -2.58 2.74
C ASN A 383 13.48 -3.52 2.37
N GLU A 384 14.67 -3.33 2.95
CA GLU A 384 15.85 -4.18 2.73
C GLU A 384 15.62 -5.61 3.19
N LYS A 385 15.00 -5.80 4.36
CA LYS A 385 14.58 -7.13 4.85
C LYS A 385 13.68 -7.84 3.82
N MET A 386 12.69 -7.15 3.25
CA MET A 386 11.78 -7.73 2.28
C MET A 386 12.47 -8.05 0.95
N LEU A 387 13.27 -7.12 0.43
CA LEU A 387 14.01 -7.30 -0.83
C LEU A 387 15.04 -8.42 -0.77
N ASN A 388 15.63 -8.67 0.39
CA ASN A 388 16.62 -9.73 0.61
C ASN A 388 16.02 -11.04 1.15
N SER A 389 14.69 -11.10 1.35
CA SER A 389 14.03 -12.30 1.85
C SER A 389 14.00 -13.40 0.78
N SER A 390 14.43 -14.61 1.16
CA SER A 390 14.25 -15.82 0.34
C SER A 390 12.85 -16.44 0.44
N GLN A 391 12.00 -15.92 1.31
CA GLN A 391 10.63 -16.41 1.53
C GLN A 391 9.57 -15.54 0.83
N PHE A 392 9.99 -14.44 0.21
CA PHE A 392 9.13 -13.44 -0.40
C PHE A 392 9.36 -13.35 -1.91
N LYS A 393 8.29 -13.26 -2.68
CA LYS A 393 8.34 -13.00 -4.13
C LYS A 393 7.20 -12.06 -4.56
N VAL A 394 7.42 -11.37 -5.65
CA VAL A 394 6.39 -10.63 -6.38
C VAL A 394 5.75 -11.59 -7.38
N LEU A 395 4.42 -11.65 -7.40
CA LEU A 395 3.64 -12.39 -8.39
C LEU A 395 3.32 -11.50 -9.58
N GLU A 396 2.80 -10.30 -9.29
CA GLU A 396 2.36 -9.35 -10.30
C GLU A 396 2.68 -7.92 -9.84
N TYR A 397 3.01 -7.05 -10.79
CA TYR A 397 3.23 -5.63 -10.56
C TYR A 397 2.50 -4.82 -11.63
N GLU A 398 1.64 -3.89 -11.19
CA GLU A 398 0.97 -2.94 -12.08
C GLU A 398 1.37 -1.49 -11.71
N ALA A 399 2.06 -0.84 -12.64
CA ALA A 399 2.55 0.53 -12.43
C ALA A 399 1.41 1.56 -12.38
N ASN A 400 0.37 1.35 -13.17
CA ASN A 400 -0.82 2.19 -13.20
C ASN A 400 -1.93 1.61 -12.33
N SER A 401 -1.97 2.02 -11.06
CA SER A 401 -2.96 1.51 -10.11
C SER A 401 -4.42 1.67 -10.56
N ALA A 402 -4.72 2.61 -11.46
CA ALA A 402 -6.07 2.81 -11.96
C ALA A 402 -6.58 1.65 -12.84
N ARG A 403 -5.67 0.82 -13.37
CA ARG A 403 -6.04 -0.42 -14.08
C ARG A 403 -6.57 -1.50 -13.15
N VAL A 404 -6.16 -1.48 -11.89
CA VAL A 404 -6.59 -2.42 -10.86
C VAL A 404 -7.71 -1.82 -10.02
N PHE A 405 -7.52 -0.59 -9.54
CA PHE A 405 -8.46 0.12 -8.68
C PHE A 405 -8.91 1.41 -9.36
N SER A 406 -10.07 1.40 -9.99
CA SER A 406 -10.63 2.58 -10.64
C SER A 406 -10.69 3.77 -9.67
N ASN A 407 -10.39 4.97 -10.16
CA ASN A 407 -10.37 6.21 -9.37
C ASN A 407 -9.33 6.29 -8.25
N THR A 408 -8.25 5.49 -8.31
CA THR A 408 -7.12 5.62 -7.38
C THR A 408 -5.84 6.01 -8.12
N ASP A 409 -5.01 6.82 -7.46
CA ASP A 409 -3.66 7.18 -7.91
C ASP A 409 -2.66 6.78 -6.84
N ILE A 410 -2.23 5.51 -6.88
CA ILE A 410 -1.23 4.97 -5.96
C ILE A 410 0.12 5.12 -6.61
N LYS A 411 0.84 6.17 -6.23
CA LYS A 411 2.19 6.44 -6.77
C LYS A 411 3.13 5.27 -6.55
N GLY A 412 3.78 4.84 -7.64
CA GLY A 412 4.67 3.68 -7.66
C GLY A 412 3.97 2.35 -7.92
N GLY A 413 2.64 2.39 -8.19
CA GLY A 413 1.87 1.21 -8.56
C GLY A 413 1.48 0.30 -7.40
N VAL A 414 0.88 -0.81 -7.75
CA VAL A 414 0.45 -1.88 -6.83
C VAL A 414 1.12 -3.20 -7.18
N VAL A 415 1.20 -4.06 -6.19
CA VAL A 415 1.87 -5.36 -6.32
C VAL A 415 1.06 -6.45 -5.62
N ILE A 416 0.91 -7.60 -6.26
CA ILE A 416 0.50 -8.84 -5.61
C ILE A 416 1.77 -9.56 -5.18
N SER A 417 1.92 -9.78 -3.87
CA SER A 417 3.06 -10.42 -3.28
C SER A 417 2.69 -11.75 -2.64
N TYR A 418 3.65 -12.66 -2.60
CA TYR A 418 3.50 -13.97 -2.02
C TYR A 418 4.64 -14.28 -1.06
N PHE A 419 4.28 -14.69 0.13
CA PHE A 419 5.21 -15.16 1.15
C PHE A 419 4.95 -16.64 1.42
N ASP A 420 6.00 -17.46 1.40
CA ASP A 420 5.95 -18.85 1.86
C ASP A 420 7.13 -19.11 2.82
N ARG A 421 6.80 -19.38 4.07
CA ARG A 421 7.76 -19.65 5.14
C ARG A 421 8.70 -20.80 4.82
N ASN A 422 8.25 -21.78 4.04
CA ASN A 422 8.97 -23.02 3.72
C ASN A 422 9.70 -22.94 2.36
N ALA A 423 9.51 -21.86 1.63
CA ALA A 423 10.16 -21.68 0.34
C ALA A 423 11.57 -21.07 0.47
N SER A 424 12.38 -21.29 -0.55
CA SER A 424 13.68 -20.66 -0.73
C SER A 424 13.73 -20.06 -2.14
N TYR A 425 13.17 -18.86 -2.29
CA TYR A 425 13.22 -18.09 -3.53
C TYR A 425 14.57 -17.36 -3.65
N LYS A 426 14.97 -17.03 -4.88
CA LYS A 426 16.05 -16.08 -5.09
C LYS A 426 15.60 -14.71 -4.57
N PRO A 427 16.36 -14.06 -3.68
CA PRO A 427 16.04 -12.71 -3.22
C PRO A 427 15.88 -11.73 -4.38
N ILE A 428 14.96 -10.79 -4.25
CA ILE A 428 14.69 -9.76 -5.26
C ILE A 428 15.91 -8.85 -5.41
N GLY A 429 16.52 -8.43 -4.28
CA GLY A 429 17.63 -7.50 -4.23
C GLY A 429 17.25 -6.13 -4.77
N THR A 430 17.37 -5.94 -6.06
CA THR A 430 16.89 -4.73 -6.75
C THR A 430 15.69 -5.08 -7.62
N PHE A 431 14.56 -4.46 -7.34
CA PHE A 431 13.36 -4.63 -8.16
C PHE A 431 13.42 -3.70 -9.37
N THR A 432 13.10 -4.24 -10.53
CA THR A 432 12.95 -3.48 -11.78
C THR A 432 11.60 -3.78 -12.41
N THR A 433 11.03 -2.79 -13.07
CA THR A 433 9.70 -2.92 -13.72
C THR A 433 9.72 -3.78 -14.98
N PHE A 434 10.91 -3.95 -15.58
CA PHE A 434 11.12 -4.72 -16.80
C PHE A 434 12.24 -5.74 -16.58
N PRO A 435 12.04 -7.02 -16.93
CA PRO A 435 13.05 -8.07 -16.75
C PRO A 435 14.40 -7.77 -17.44
N GLU A 436 14.36 -7.09 -18.60
CA GLU A 436 15.53 -6.70 -19.37
C GLU A 436 16.47 -5.78 -18.59
N LEU A 437 15.92 -4.89 -17.76
CA LEU A 437 16.71 -4.00 -16.91
C LEU A 437 17.56 -4.75 -15.87
N ASN A 438 17.17 -5.97 -15.48
CA ASN A 438 17.96 -6.77 -14.55
C ASN A 438 19.30 -7.19 -15.18
N SER A 439 19.27 -7.56 -16.48
CA SER A 439 20.50 -7.94 -17.21
C SER A 439 21.41 -6.73 -17.45
N ILE A 440 20.82 -5.59 -17.86
CA ILE A 440 21.55 -4.33 -18.04
C ILE A 440 22.19 -3.89 -16.72
N LEU A 441 21.42 -3.85 -15.65
CA LEU A 441 21.91 -3.45 -14.33
C LEU A 441 23.05 -4.35 -13.85
N LYS A 442 22.97 -5.67 -14.08
CA LYS A 442 24.04 -6.60 -13.72
C LYS A 442 25.32 -6.30 -14.48
N LYS A 443 25.25 -6.08 -15.80
CA LYS A 443 26.40 -5.71 -16.64
C LYS A 443 27.02 -4.39 -16.17
N VAL A 444 26.22 -3.34 -15.99
CA VAL A 444 26.70 -2.04 -15.54
C VAL A 444 27.36 -2.13 -14.17
N LYS A 445 26.75 -2.83 -13.21
CA LYS A 445 27.35 -3.02 -11.86
C LYS A 445 28.65 -3.82 -11.87
N SER A 446 28.83 -4.74 -12.80
CA SER A 446 30.08 -5.52 -12.89
C SER A 446 31.26 -4.74 -13.47
N LEU A 447 30.96 -3.60 -14.12
CA LEU A 447 31.95 -2.75 -14.81
C LEU A 447 32.10 -1.36 -14.17
N SER A 448 31.44 -1.10 -13.02
CA SER A 448 31.44 0.21 -12.39
C SER A 448 31.52 0.10 -10.87
N ASP A 449 32.56 0.73 -10.31
CA ASP A 449 32.79 0.76 -8.86
C ASP A 449 32.21 2.04 -8.22
N THR A 450 31.97 3.08 -9.02
CA THR A 450 31.48 4.38 -8.56
C THR A 450 30.24 4.82 -9.36
N PHE A 451 29.40 5.61 -8.71
CA PHE A 451 28.13 6.04 -9.29
C PHE A 451 27.92 7.55 -9.11
N VAL A 452 27.17 8.15 -10.03
CA VAL A 452 26.87 9.60 -10.04
C VAL A 452 26.27 10.08 -8.73
N SER A 453 25.63 9.20 -7.95
CA SER A 453 25.13 9.54 -6.61
C SER A 453 26.22 10.09 -5.69
N SER A 454 27.50 9.77 -5.89
CA SER A 454 28.61 10.32 -5.09
C SER A 454 28.76 11.82 -5.26
N ILE A 455 28.47 12.35 -6.45
CA ILE A 455 28.62 13.77 -6.79
C ILE A 455 27.27 14.53 -6.85
N VAL A 456 26.14 13.88 -6.55
CA VAL A 456 24.84 14.55 -6.41
C VAL A 456 24.72 15.15 -5.02
N SER A 457 24.35 16.43 -4.94
CA SER A 457 24.17 17.12 -3.67
C SER A 457 22.99 16.59 -2.85
N GLY A 458 23.07 16.78 -1.54
CA GLY A 458 21.90 16.67 -0.66
C GLY A 458 20.89 17.79 -0.92
N ARG A 459 19.75 17.70 -0.26
CA ARG A 459 18.77 18.79 -0.20
C ARG A 459 19.27 19.87 0.75
N GLY A 460 19.00 21.14 0.44
CA GLY A 460 19.22 22.27 1.35
C GLY A 460 20.68 22.49 1.74
N ILE A 461 21.59 22.37 0.76
CA ILE A 461 23.03 22.63 0.95
C ILE A 461 23.35 24.12 1.05
N TYR A 462 22.43 24.99 0.63
CA TYR A 462 22.53 26.45 0.76
C TYR A 462 21.65 26.91 1.93
N LYS A 463 22.21 27.74 2.80
CA LYS A 463 21.52 28.25 3.99
C LYS A 463 21.69 29.75 4.10
N LEU A 464 20.78 30.40 4.81
CA LEU A 464 20.97 31.78 5.26
C LEU A 464 21.98 31.81 6.41
N SER A 465 22.91 32.75 6.36
CA SER A 465 23.91 32.95 7.42
C SER A 465 23.28 33.54 8.70
N ASP A 466 23.99 33.40 9.82
CA ASP A 466 23.59 34.07 11.07
C ASP A 466 23.54 35.59 10.94
N LYS A 467 24.37 36.17 10.03
CA LYS A 467 24.35 37.59 9.73
C LYS A 467 23.03 38.02 9.11
N ALA A 468 22.52 37.25 8.13
CA ALA A 468 21.23 37.54 7.51
C ALA A 468 20.09 37.56 8.55
N LEU A 469 20.06 36.55 9.46
CA LEU A 469 19.03 36.48 10.51
C LEU A 469 19.17 37.60 11.56
N LYS A 470 20.37 38.09 11.80
CA LYS A 470 20.63 39.19 12.75
C LYS A 470 20.23 40.56 12.16
N GLU A 471 20.53 40.80 10.88
CA GLU A 471 20.19 42.04 10.21
C GLU A 471 18.71 42.08 9.79
N HIS A 472 18.07 40.91 9.59
CA HIS A 472 16.68 40.75 9.16
C HIS A 472 15.94 39.77 10.08
N PRO A 473 15.63 40.12 11.35
CA PRO A 473 14.98 39.23 12.31
C PRO A 473 13.58 38.78 11.87
N GLU A 474 12.90 39.55 11.01
CA GLU A 474 11.60 39.19 10.42
C GLU A 474 11.62 37.88 9.63
N ILE A 475 12.78 37.42 9.16
CA ILE A 475 12.95 36.12 8.50
C ILE A 475 12.47 34.98 9.43
N ILE A 476 12.66 35.14 10.74
CA ILE A 476 12.26 34.12 11.72
C ILE A 476 10.74 33.91 11.74
N ASP A 477 9.97 34.95 11.48
CA ASP A 477 8.50 34.90 11.47
C ASP A 477 7.96 34.45 10.10
N ILE A 478 8.69 34.78 9.02
CA ILE A 478 8.33 34.38 7.64
C ILE A 478 8.61 32.89 7.39
N GLN A 479 9.69 32.37 7.95
CA GLN A 479 10.13 30.97 7.77
C GLN A 479 9.47 30.00 8.76
N SER A 480 9.22 28.79 8.30
CA SER A 480 8.59 27.73 9.13
C SER A 480 9.48 27.34 10.31
N LYS A 481 8.87 26.93 11.43
CA LYS A 481 9.57 26.43 12.61
C LYS A 481 10.48 25.25 12.23
N GLY A 482 11.74 25.30 12.63
CA GLY A 482 12.76 24.30 12.27
C GLY A 482 13.45 24.51 10.92
N HIS A 483 13.02 25.48 10.10
CA HIS A 483 13.54 25.76 8.76
C HIS A 483 13.96 27.25 8.60
N LYS A 484 14.42 27.88 9.67
CA LYS A 484 14.70 29.34 9.72
C LYS A 484 15.79 29.78 8.74
N LYS A 485 16.80 28.93 8.55
CA LYS A 485 17.93 29.21 7.66
C LYS A 485 17.76 28.61 6.26
N ASP A 486 16.68 27.86 5.97
CA ASP A 486 16.57 27.16 4.70
C ASP A 486 16.30 28.10 3.54
N VAL A 487 17.09 27.97 2.47
CA VAL A 487 16.77 28.58 1.18
C VAL A 487 15.79 27.65 0.44
N GLY A 488 14.57 27.57 0.98
CA GLY A 488 13.51 26.67 0.53
C GLY A 488 12.97 26.99 -0.87
N PRO A 489 12.08 26.15 -1.43
CA PRO A 489 11.56 26.32 -2.80
C PRO A 489 10.87 27.67 -3.06
N GLY A 490 10.27 28.26 -2.03
CA GLY A 490 9.60 29.56 -2.12
C GLY A 490 10.43 30.75 -1.63
N ALA A 491 11.74 30.58 -1.36
CA ALA A 491 12.57 31.61 -0.74
C ALA A 491 12.65 32.89 -1.57
N LEU A 492 12.74 32.79 -2.91
CA LEU A 492 12.82 33.97 -3.78
C LEU A 492 11.58 34.86 -3.69
N ASN A 493 10.40 34.30 -3.48
CA ASN A 493 9.17 35.09 -3.30
C ASN A 493 8.98 35.53 -1.82
N LYS A 494 9.25 34.65 -0.86
CA LYS A 494 8.97 34.95 0.55
C LYS A 494 9.92 35.96 1.16
N LEU A 495 11.16 35.98 0.68
CA LEU A 495 12.24 36.86 1.17
C LEU A 495 12.63 37.90 0.11
N GLU A 496 11.70 38.21 -0.82
CA GLU A 496 11.86 39.25 -1.80
C GLU A 496 12.00 40.60 -1.10
N HIS A 497 12.91 41.44 -1.59
CA HIS A 497 13.28 42.75 -1.02
C HIS A 497 13.90 42.73 0.40
N ILE A 498 14.00 41.53 1.01
CA ILE A 498 14.67 41.35 2.32
C ILE A 498 16.08 40.78 2.10
N VAL A 499 16.14 39.60 1.44
CA VAL A 499 17.39 38.89 1.16
C VAL A 499 17.64 38.71 -0.33
N PHE A 500 16.57 38.59 -1.12
CA PHE A 500 16.63 38.37 -2.56
C PHE A 500 16.07 39.56 -3.34
N PHE A 501 16.81 39.96 -4.38
CA PHE A 501 16.51 41.12 -5.21
C PHE A 501 16.51 40.75 -6.71
N ASP A 502 15.58 41.27 -7.48
CA ASP A 502 15.52 41.04 -8.94
C ASP A 502 16.64 41.72 -9.68
N ASN A 503 17.01 42.92 -9.25
CA ASN A 503 18.07 43.69 -9.80
C ASN A 503 19.23 43.80 -8.81
N LEU A 504 20.45 43.93 -9.32
CA LEU A 504 21.62 44.14 -8.50
C LEU A 504 21.44 45.47 -7.72
N PRO A 505 21.42 45.43 -6.37
CA PRO A 505 21.36 46.63 -5.57
C PRO A 505 22.59 47.53 -5.79
N ASN A 506 22.39 48.84 -5.74
CA ASN A 506 23.45 49.83 -5.94
C ASN A 506 23.99 50.31 -4.58
N ASP A 507 24.79 49.45 -3.95
CA ASP A 507 25.48 49.70 -2.68
C ASP A 507 26.90 49.09 -2.72
N ASP A 508 27.69 49.27 -1.65
CA ASP A 508 29.07 48.76 -1.56
C ASP A 508 29.21 47.28 -1.19
N ASN A 509 28.10 46.52 -1.11
CA ASN A 509 28.14 45.12 -0.74
C ASN A 509 28.45 44.21 -1.93
N LYS A 510 28.98 43.03 -1.65
CA LYS A 510 29.16 41.98 -2.67
C LYS A 510 27.90 41.17 -2.83
N TYR A 511 27.51 40.93 -4.05
CA TYR A 511 26.31 40.18 -4.41
C TYR A 511 26.65 38.98 -5.27
N VAL A 512 25.84 37.91 -5.07
CA VAL A 512 25.88 36.67 -5.83
C VAL A 512 24.48 36.32 -6.31
N GLN A 513 24.36 35.38 -7.24
CA GLN A 513 23.06 35.00 -7.79
C GLN A 513 22.56 33.65 -7.26
N PHE A 514 21.26 33.53 -7.06
CA PHE A 514 20.59 32.29 -6.72
C PHE A 514 19.49 31.94 -7.72
N LEU A 515 19.56 30.70 -8.25
CA LEU A 515 18.55 30.12 -9.11
C LEU A 515 17.40 29.57 -8.26
N GLY A 516 16.19 29.93 -8.60
CA GLY A 516 14.99 29.39 -7.94
C GLY A 516 13.76 29.45 -8.83
N LEU A 517 12.59 29.26 -8.23
CA LEU A 517 11.31 29.55 -8.88
C LEU A 517 10.73 30.83 -8.27
N LYS A 518 10.40 31.78 -9.14
CA LYS A 518 9.66 33.00 -8.82
C LYS A 518 8.39 32.97 -9.68
N GLU A 519 7.20 33.01 -9.03
CA GLU A 519 5.90 32.89 -9.72
C GLU A 519 5.81 31.67 -10.65
N GLY A 520 6.42 30.54 -10.25
CA GLY A 520 6.44 29.30 -11.03
C GLY A 520 7.44 29.27 -12.18
N LYS A 521 8.20 30.36 -12.46
CA LYS A 521 9.21 30.43 -13.50
C LYS A 521 10.62 30.38 -12.92
N ARG A 522 11.55 29.76 -13.66
CA ARG A 522 12.98 29.82 -13.30
C ARG A 522 13.48 31.23 -13.36
N SER A 523 14.07 31.72 -12.27
CA SER A 523 14.56 33.06 -12.11
C SER A 523 15.87 33.07 -11.34
N TYR A 524 16.72 34.05 -11.64
CA TYR A 524 17.91 34.37 -10.87
C TYR A 524 17.65 35.63 -10.08
N CYS A 525 17.89 35.60 -8.77
CA CYS A 525 17.82 36.76 -7.91
C CYS A 525 19.17 37.02 -7.27
N TRP A 526 19.47 38.29 -7.04
CA TRP A 526 20.66 38.73 -6.34
C TRP A 526 20.49 38.63 -4.83
N THR A 527 21.55 38.25 -4.15
CA THR A 527 21.61 38.24 -2.68
C THR A 527 23.01 38.61 -2.24
N ARG A 528 23.13 39.22 -1.07
CA ARG A 528 24.46 39.52 -0.53
C ARG A 528 25.20 38.19 -0.28
N GLU A 529 26.49 38.14 -0.65
CA GLU A 529 27.36 36.99 -0.48
C GLU A 529 27.44 36.57 1.01
N ASP A 530 27.57 37.55 1.90
CA ASP A 530 27.69 37.34 3.36
C ASP A 530 26.37 36.95 4.07
N TYR A 531 25.25 36.93 3.34
CA TYR A 531 23.97 36.44 3.82
C TYR A 531 23.78 34.94 3.57
N GLN A 532 24.72 34.31 2.85
CA GLN A 532 24.60 32.92 2.46
C GLN A 532 25.72 32.07 3.07
N ASP A 533 25.33 30.93 3.69
CA ASP A 533 26.24 29.83 4.03
C ASP A 533 26.22 28.85 2.85
N VAL A 534 27.34 28.70 2.19
CA VAL A 534 27.47 28.01 0.89
C VAL A 534 28.45 26.81 0.97
N PRO A 535 28.21 25.72 0.23
CA PRO A 535 29.13 24.59 0.14
C PRO A 535 30.28 24.91 -0.84
N ASP A 536 31.37 24.09 -0.82
CA ASP A 536 32.52 24.23 -1.72
C ASP A 536 32.14 24.22 -3.21
N SER A 537 31.08 23.46 -3.57
CA SER A 537 30.55 23.42 -4.93
C SER A 537 30.02 24.76 -5.43
N PHE A 538 29.79 25.73 -4.56
CA PHE A 538 29.39 27.08 -4.92
C PHE A 538 30.46 27.78 -5.77
N TYR A 539 31.73 27.56 -5.49
CA TYR A 539 32.88 28.15 -6.15
C TYR A 539 33.33 27.42 -7.42
N LYS A 540 32.59 26.35 -7.83
CA LYS A 540 32.92 25.46 -8.93
C LYS A 540 31.78 25.44 -9.97
N TYR A 541 32.08 24.93 -11.18
CA TYR A 541 31.05 24.58 -12.14
C TYR A 541 30.28 23.36 -11.66
N LYS A 542 28.99 23.33 -11.85
CA LYS A 542 28.07 22.25 -11.46
C LYS A 542 26.88 22.20 -12.40
N ILE A 543 26.09 21.14 -12.32
CA ILE A 543 24.87 21.04 -13.10
C ILE A 543 23.67 21.15 -12.15
N PHE A 544 22.77 22.07 -12.38
CA PHE A 544 21.51 22.16 -11.68
C PHE A 544 20.45 21.30 -12.37
N ILE A 545 19.80 20.43 -11.61
CA ILE A 545 18.65 19.65 -12.02
C ILE A 545 17.46 19.94 -11.10
N PRO A 546 16.20 20.00 -11.59
CA PRO A 546 15.04 20.10 -10.72
C PRO A 546 14.99 18.91 -9.75
N LYS A 547 14.70 19.19 -8.49
CA LYS A 547 14.47 18.16 -7.48
C LYS A 547 13.30 17.24 -7.87
N ALA A 548 12.27 17.78 -8.51
CA ALA A 548 11.11 17.04 -8.99
C ALA A 548 10.93 17.26 -10.49
N ASN A 549 10.74 16.17 -11.24
CA ASN A 549 10.60 16.19 -12.69
C ASN A 549 9.78 14.99 -13.18
N GLY A 550 8.86 15.26 -14.11
CA GLY A 550 8.10 14.23 -14.82
C GLY A 550 7.20 13.39 -13.93
N SER A 551 6.88 12.19 -14.40
CA SER A 551 5.98 11.23 -13.75
C SER A 551 6.72 10.11 -13.01
N GLY A 552 7.98 9.87 -13.34
CA GLY A 552 8.76 8.70 -12.94
C GLY A 552 8.72 7.57 -13.98
N ALA A 553 8.28 7.86 -15.20
CA ALA A 553 8.34 6.89 -16.30
C ALA A 553 9.78 6.55 -16.66
N LEU A 554 10.01 5.28 -17.04
CA LEU A 554 11.34 4.82 -17.42
C LEU A 554 11.89 5.60 -18.60
N GLY A 555 13.11 6.13 -18.47
CA GLY A 555 13.79 6.83 -19.56
C GLY A 555 13.22 8.22 -19.89
N GLU A 556 12.31 8.76 -19.07
CA GLU A 556 11.73 10.10 -19.27
C GLU A 556 12.78 11.19 -19.38
N VAL A 557 12.48 12.21 -20.16
CA VAL A 557 13.39 13.37 -20.35
C VAL A 557 13.44 14.20 -19.06
N LEU A 558 14.64 14.51 -18.60
CA LEU A 558 14.83 15.43 -17.49
C LEU A 558 14.50 16.87 -17.93
N SER A 559 13.74 17.58 -17.12
CA SER A 559 13.42 19.00 -17.39
C SER A 559 14.68 19.83 -17.38
N THR A 560 15.10 20.24 -18.54
CA THR A 560 16.22 21.13 -18.87
C THR A 560 17.25 21.30 -17.74
N PRO A 561 18.18 20.35 -17.57
CA PRO A 561 19.34 20.55 -16.70
C PRO A 561 20.22 21.66 -17.29
N LEU A 562 20.85 22.46 -16.44
CA LEU A 562 21.68 23.60 -16.87
C LEU A 562 22.98 23.68 -16.08
N ILE A 563 24.01 24.26 -16.68
CA ILE A 563 25.27 24.48 -16.00
C ILE A 563 25.10 25.70 -15.08
N GLY A 564 25.48 25.54 -13.83
CA GLY A 564 25.66 26.59 -12.84
C GLY A 564 27.12 27.03 -12.83
N GLU A 565 27.36 28.29 -13.11
CA GLU A 565 28.70 28.90 -13.05
C GLU A 565 29.16 29.06 -11.58
N PRO A 566 30.45 29.27 -11.33
CA PRO A 566 30.95 29.70 -10.02
C PRO A 566 30.16 30.89 -9.48
N LEU A 567 29.97 30.98 -8.17
CA LEU A 567 29.22 32.01 -7.47
C LEU A 567 27.69 32.05 -7.76
N ILE A 568 27.17 31.01 -8.40
CA ILE A 568 25.71 30.84 -8.55
C ILE A 568 25.25 29.72 -7.60
N GLY A 569 24.34 30.06 -6.68
CA GLY A 569 23.66 29.12 -5.79
C GLY A 569 22.27 28.72 -6.31
N ALA A 570 21.56 27.87 -5.55
CA ALA A 570 20.17 27.51 -5.89
C ALA A 570 19.32 27.29 -4.65
N THR A 571 18.01 27.56 -4.78
CA THR A 571 17.02 27.17 -3.79
C THR A 571 16.86 25.64 -3.77
N GLU A 572 16.20 25.09 -2.73
CA GLU A 572 15.89 23.65 -2.61
C GLU A 572 15.04 23.08 -3.77
N THR A 573 14.59 23.91 -4.70
CA THR A 573 13.93 23.46 -5.94
C THR A 573 14.88 22.72 -6.86
N PHE A 574 16.19 22.97 -6.73
CA PHE A 574 17.23 22.35 -7.54
C PHE A 574 18.21 21.55 -6.67
N LEU A 575 18.77 20.51 -7.27
CA LEU A 575 19.92 19.78 -6.78
C LEU A 575 21.10 20.11 -7.69
N SER A 576 22.31 20.04 -7.18
CA SER A 576 23.52 20.18 -7.97
C SER A 576 24.21 18.84 -8.17
N ILE A 577 24.76 18.63 -9.36
CA ILE A 577 25.61 17.48 -9.72
C ILE A 577 26.99 17.99 -10.08
N GLY A 578 27.99 17.37 -9.46
CA GLY A 578 29.38 17.67 -9.71
C GLY A 578 29.89 18.91 -8.96
N MET A 579 31.20 19.06 -9.09
CA MET A 579 32.01 20.13 -8.54
C MET A 579 33.25 20.18 -9.44
N PHE A 580 33.09 20.82 -10.62
CA PHE A 580 34.10 20.80 -11.69
C PHE A 580 34.93 22.09 -11.69
N ASP A 581 36.22 21.95 -11.95
CA ASP A 581 37.14 23.08 -12.07
C ASP A 581 37.02 23.74 -13.44
N ASP A 582 36.63 22.96 -14.46
CA ASP A 582 36.55 23.40 -15.85
C ASP A 582 35.09 23.37 -16.34
N PHE A 583 34.73 24.35 -17.14
CA PHE A 583 33.45 24.43 -17.85
C PHE A 583 33.23 23.24 -18.79
N LEU A 584 34.28 22.77 -19.46
CA LEU A 584 34.21 21.65 -20.41
C LEU A 584 33.82 20.36 -19.72
N GLU A 585 34.36 20.06 -18.53
CA GLU A 585 33.98 18.90 -17.74
C GLU A 585 32.49 18.96 -17.32
N ALA A 586 32.02 20.14 -16.90
CA ALA A 586 30.61 20.34 -16.60
C ALA A 586 29.71 20.15 -17.83
N ALA A 587 30.15 20.63 -19.00
CA ALA A 587 29.44 20.45 -20.27
C ALA A 587 29.38 18.97 -20.70
N ASN A 588 30.47 18.22 -20.53
CA ASN A 588 30.53 16.78 -20.79
C ASN A 588 29.58 16.01 -19.86
N CYS A 589 29.61 16.30 -18.57
CA CYS A 589 28.68 15.72 -17.61
C CYS A 589 27.22 16.07 -17.95
N LEU A 590 26.94 17.28 -18.42
CA LEU A 590 25.60 17.67 -18.87
C LEU A 590 25.12 16.84 -20.08
N LYS A 591 26.00 16.55 -21.06
CA LYS A 591 25.69 15.65 -22.18
C LYS A 591 25.37 14.24 -21.66
N TYR A 592 26.20 13.73 -20.73
CA TYR A 592 25.97 12.42 -20.08
C TYR A 592 24.62 12.35 -19.39
N ILE A 593 24.25 13.35 -18.58
CA ILE A 593 22.94 13.40 -17.90
C ILE A 593 21.77 13.38 -18.86
N LYS A 594 21.92 14.00 -20.05
CA LYS A 594 20.90 14.04 -21.10
C LYS A 594 20.83 12.74 -21.91
N SER A 595 21.84 11.85 -21.85
CA SER A 595 21.89 10.61 -22.61
C SER A 595 20.73 9.68 -22.29
N LYS A 596 20.31 8.86 -23.24
CA LYS A 596 19.26 7.85 -23.07
C LYS A 596 19.72 6.78 -22.07
N PHE A 597 20.99 6.38 -22.14
CA PHE A 597 21.61 5.46 -21.19
C PHE A 597 21.44 5.94 -19.75
N THR A 598 21.85 7.17 -19.45
CA THR A 598 21.72 7.73 -18.09
C THR A 598 20.28 7.79 -17.62
N ARG A 599 19.36 8.22 -18.49
CA ARG A 599 17.92 8.32 -18.15
C ARG A 599 17.29 6.94 -17.85
N VAL A 600 17.69 5.91 -18.56
CA VAL A 600 17.24 4.52 -18.31
C VAL A 600 17.80 4.02 -16.98
N MET A 601 19.11 4.20 -16.73
CA MET A 601 19.74 3.78 -15.47
C MET A 601 19.17 4.54 -14.26
N LEU A 602 18.91 5.83 -14.40
CA LEU A 602 18.21 6.65 -13.39
C LEU A 602 16.77 6.11 -13.15
N GLY A 603 16.07 5.76 -14.22
CA GLY A 603 14.69 5.26 -14.19
C GLY A 603 14.51 3.96 -13.41
N ILE A 604 15.56 3.17 -13.20
CA ILE A 604 15.51 1.95 -12.36
C ILE A 604 15.06 2.27 -10.93
N LEU A 605 15.50 3.40 -10.37
CA LEU A 605 15.12 3.82 -9.02
C LEU A 605 14.16 5.02 -8.98
N LYS A 606 14.04 5.76 -10.09
CA LYS A 606 13.18 6.93 -10.21
C LYS A 606 11.80 6.53 -10.74
N ILE A 607 10.93 6.07 -9.84
CA ILE A 607 9.55 5.68 -10.13
C ILE A 607 8.53 6.78 -9.75
N THR A 608 9.02 7.94 -9.34
CA THR A 608 8.24 9.14 -9.02
C THR A 608 8.92 10.35 -9.61
N GLN A 609 8.33 11.51 -9.47
CA GLN A 609 8.94 12.78 -9.93
C GLN A 609 10.24 13.17 -9.22
N ASP A 610 10.60 12.56 -8.06
CA ASP A 610 11.76 12.95 -7.26
C ASP A 610 13.09 12.51 -7.89
N ASN A 611 14.08 13.43 -7.93
CA ASN A 611 15.45 13.22 -8.43
C ASN A 611 16.49 13.21 -7.31
N THR A 612 16.13 12.80 -6.10
CA THR A 612 17.04 12.80 -4.94
C THR A 612 18.30 11.97 -5.17
N LYS A 613 19.38 12.30 -4.45
CA LYS A 613 20.70 11.67 -4.54
C LYS A 613 20.66 10.14 -4.69
N THR A 614 19.84 9.44 -3.91
CA THR A 614 19.74 7.98 -3.94
C THR A 614 19.22 7.39 -5.25
N LYS A 615 18.50 8.19 -6.07
CA LYS A 615 18.02 7.73 -7.37
C LYS A 615 19.13 7.51 -8.39
N TRP A 616 20.29 8.15 -8.17
CA TRP A 616 21.48 8.05 -9.02
C TRP A 616 22.42 6.91 -8.66
N ASN A 617 22.04 6.03 -7.71
CA ASN A 617 22.89 4.92 -7.23
C ASN A 617 23.21 3.86 -8.29
N TYR A 618 22.52 3.86 -9.43
CA TYR A 618 22.79 2.93 -10.53
C TYR A 618 23.23 3.62 -11.82
N VAL A 619 23.35 4.93 -11.80
CA VAL A 619 23.96 5.69 -12.91
C VAL A 619 25.48 5.66 -12.71
N PRO A 620 26.25 4.93 -13.53
CA PRO A 620 27.69 4.80 -13.32
C PRO A 620 28.42 6.14 -13.54
N MET A 621 29.45 6.37 -12.74
CA MET A 621 30.31 7.54 -12.93
C MET A 621 31.10 7.38 -14.21
N GLN A 622 31.31 8.49 -14.92
CA GLN A 622 32.19 8.57 -16.08
C GLN A 622 33.35 9.54 -15.80
N ASP A 623 34.43 9.39 -16.55
CA ASP A 623 35.46 10.43 -16.65
C ASP A 623 34.97 11.51 -17.62
N PHE A 624 34.90 12.77 -17.18
CA PHE A 624 34.49 13.91 -17.96
C PHE A 624 35.65 14.76 -18.48
N THR A 625 36.89 14.37 -18.14
CA THR A 625 38.11 15.05 -18.58
C THR A 625 38.43 14.72 -20.04
N PRO A 626 39.39 15.42 -20.66
CA PRO A 626 39.86 15.10 -22.01
C PRO A 626 40.52 13.70 -22.15
N SER A 627 40.87 13.04 -21.05
CA SER A 627 41.42 11.70 -21.03
C SER A 627 40.39 10.58 -21.01
N SER A 628 39.10 10.92 -21.07
CA SER A 628 37.99 9.97 -21.05
C SER A 628 38.03 8.97 -22.21
N ASP A 629 37.56 7.75 -21.93
CA ASP A 629 37.30 6.71 -22.93
C ASP A 629 36.05 7.00 -23.78
N ILE A 630 35.29 8.03 -23.42
CA ILE A 630 34.13 8.54 -24.19
C ILE A 630 34.50 9.84 -24.87
N ASP A 631 34.29 9.92 -26.18
CA ASP A 631 34.46 11.17 -26.92
C ASP A 631 33.27 12.11 -26.68
N TRP A 632 33.41 13.00 -25.73
CA TRP A 632 32.40 13.97 -25.34
C TRP A 632 32.19 15.10 -26.38
N SER A 633 33.02 15.21 -27.41
CA SER A 633 32.81 16.18 -28.49
C SER A 633 31.60 15.83 -29.34
N GLN A 634 31.23 14.57 -29.37
CA GLN A 634 30.18 14.00 -30.21
C GLN A 634 28.76 14.42 -29.75
N SER A 635 27.77 14.09 -30.58
CA SER A 635 26.35 14.27 -30.25
C SER A 635 25.94 13.38 -29.08
N VAL A 636 24.84 13.73 -28.38
CA VAL A 636 24.30 12.88 -27.28
C VAL A 636 23.94 11.47 -27.76
N HIS A 637 23.51 11.33 -29.03
CA HIS A 637 23.21 10.03 -29.63
C HIS A 637 24.49 9.17 -29.81
N ASP A 638 25.57 9.77 -30.31
CA ASP A 638 26.83 9.05 -30.50
C ASP A 638 27.49 8.69 -29.17
N ILE A 639 27.33 9.55 -28.16
CA ILE A 639 27.71 9.28 -26.78
C ILE A 639 26.91 8.08 -26.25
N ASP A 640 25.62 7.97 -26.51
CA ASP A 640 24.81 6.78 -26.12
C ASP A 640 25.38 5.50 -26.76
N LEU A 641 25.76 5.53 -28.04
CA LEU A 641 26.35 4.37 -28.72
C LEU A 641 27.68 3.94 -28.08
N GLN A 642 28.55 4.89 -27.72
CA GLN A 642 29.80 4.59 -27.02
C GLN A 642 29.54 3.98 -25.63
N LEU A 643 28.53 4.50 -24.90
CA LEU A 643 28.13 3.94 -23.60
C LEU A 643 27.56 2.53 -23.74
N TYR A 644 26.76 2.26 -24.78
CA TYR A 644 26.25 0.90 -25.05
C TYR A 644 27.40 -0.07 -25.31
N GLN A 645 28.37 0.32 -26.13
CA GLN A 645 29.58 -0.49 -26.39
C GLN A 645 30.38 -0.73 -25.10
N LYS A 646 30.65 0.32 -24.31
CA LYS A 646 31.37 0.25 -23.05
C LYS A 646 30.76 -0.77 -22.07
N TYR A 647 29.44 -0.83 -21.99
CA TYR A 647 28.71 -1.73 -21.08
C TYR A 647 28.23 -3.03 -21.74
N GLY A 648 28.64 -3.33 -23.00
CA GLY A 648 28.26 -4.55 -23.71
C GLY A 648 26.75 -4.69 -23.89
N LEU A 649 26.07 -3.59 -24.28
CA LEU A 649 24.63 -3.55 -24.48
C LEU A 649 24.23 -3.61 -25.98
N ASP A 650 25.20 -3.71 -26.89
CA ASP A 650 24.98 -3.68 -28.34
C ASP A 650 24.26 -4.92 -28.86
N ASP A 651 24.45 -6.07 -28.21
CA ASP A 651 23.86 -7.37 -28.59
C ASP A 651 22.35 -7.46 -28.35
N VAL A 652 21.74 -6.46 -27.71
CA VAL A 652 20.30 -6.49 -27.35
C VAL A 652 19.40 -6.04 -28.49
N ARG A 653 19.94 -5.69 -29.67
CA ARG A 653 19.13 -5.30 -30.87
C ARG A 653 18.44 -6.46 -31.57
N GLY A 654 18.65 -7.69 -31.13
CA GLY A 654 18.13 -8.90 -31.79
C GLY A 654 17.09 -9.71 -31.01
N GLN A 655 16.59 -9.24 -29.87
CA GLN A 655 15.55 -9.94 -29.10
C GLN A 655 14.34 -9.05 -28.84
#